data_0e0707656f00739f4cf49cb4c7dfddda
#
_entry.id   0e0707656f00739f4cf49cb4c7dfddda
#
_cell.length_a   1.000
_cell.length_b   1.000
_cell.length_c   1.000
_cell.angle_alpha   90.00
_cell.angle_beta   90.00
_cell.angle_gamma   90.00
#
_symmetry.space_group_name_H-M   'P 1'
#
loop_
_entity.id
_entity.type
_entity.pdbx_description
1 polymer ?
#
loop_
_entity_poly.entity_id
_entity_poly.type
_entity_poly.pdbx_seq_one_letter_code
_entity_poly.pdbx_strand_id
1 'polypeptide(L)'
;MGYKILFILLGLNMLLSSCNQLAWEARHLQRHLHEQQRRAEDLTQHLYHSIETNNFDSLWAYSQEDENIVFYVYYGDKMVYWSNAWLTSSRRMMNPVLDKWHFAQWDNAQGVCYRKKIDEFTVVVAIPLKYDYSITSTELHNSFILPFRCSEEVQLTYRQTDSGRAIYSYDGIYLFSMELPSADEQPKEELLVEMDEVLDNFSYRSIFYSDDKTEAESLRKLRTYYGLMCALIVILLLLAIFSLVRYRGFRRMRLGGKFQIVLTPMVLVILLSVFLASLEHSRRVFIETQQLRLTKKAQYVKMALQNMYFWDMTLSPANTMVLNNDLRDMSYAYEMDIHVYDLNGMLIGTSVPKLFQHGLLPMHIAPQPFFLNESTMVQYEHIGDVRYLSAYTEFINGNHTKIGYIALPSFISQKEINTHLQAYMVKVLPLYLILLLAAIVVVWGISRMVTSSLGMVSNQLKLHRMGESTRHIDYSYSDEVGELVTHYNQMMDALADSTERLARTEREMAWRTMARQVAHEINNPLTPMKLTLQQLQRTKGTERFDAAFDRSTQLLIEQIDNLSHIAKSFSSFAKMPEVNPIKVDVASKLSNFVALMRNNPSDIPIRYVGPDEGVMAIADADQITQVFTNIVKNAMQAMHSRPNSDIIIIFKTLLNNDKARLDSIRSSKQEWIEISISDNGPGIPIEAREKVFVPNFTTKNTGAGLGLPISKNIVEGSGGKITFCTSDSGTTFYIYLKKV
;
A
#
# COMPACT_ATOMS: atom_id res chain seq x y z
N MET A 1 -35.41 -9.18 -35.46
CA MET A 1 -34.63 -9.66 -36.63
C MET A 1 -33.13 -9.75 -36.35
N GLY A 2 -32.52 -8.88 -35.55
CA GLY A 2 -31.08 -8.89 -35.29
C GLY A 2 -30.51 -10.14 -34.58
N TYR A 3 -31.22 -10.73 -33.61
CA TYR A 3 -30.75 -11.92 -32.89
C TYR A 3 -30.73 -13.21 -33.76
N LYS A 4 -31.61 -13.35 -34.74
CA LYS A 4 -31.58 -14.49 -35.66
C LYS A 4 -30.39 -14.42 -36.65
N ILE A 5 -30.03 -13.19 -37.05
CA ILE A 5 -28.86 -12.98 -37.93
C ILE A 5 -27.56 -13.25 -37.17
N LEU A 6 -27.47 -12.85 -35.88
CA LEU A 6 -26.31 -13.12 -35.04
C LEU A 6 -26.12 -14.62 -34.76
N PHE A 7 -27.21 -15.38 -34.55
CA PHE A 7 -27.17 -16.85 -34.39
C PHE A 7 -26.78 -17.59 -35.67
N ILE A 8 -27.24 -17.09 -36.84
CA ILE A 8 -26.85 -17.64 -38.15
C ILE A 8 -25.39 -17.30 -38.46
N LEU A 9 -24.92 -16.10 -38.12
CA LEU A 9 -23.52 -15.71 -38.27
C LEU A 9 -22.58 -16.48 -37.29
N LEU A 10 -23.02 -16.75 -36.05
CA LEU A 10 -22.30 -17.59 -35.11
C LEU A 10 -22.27 -19.05 -35.56
N GLY A 11 -23.39 -19.58 -36.08
CA GLY A 11 -23.45 -20.93 -36.63
C GLY A 11 -22.62 -21.09 -37.93
N LEU A 12 -22.64 -20.11 -38.84
CA LEU A 12 -21.76 -20.09 -40.02
C LEU A 12 -20.28 -19.94 -39.66
N ASN A 13 -19.95 -19.15 -38.61
CA ASN A 13 -18.59 -19.02 -38.10
C ASN A 13 -18.11 -20.34 -37.47
N MET A 14 -19.00 -21.08 -36.78
CA MET A 14 -18.64 -22.40 -36.24
C MET A 14 -18.39 -23.45 -37.35
N LEU A 15 -19.22 -23.45 -38.39
CA LEU A 15 -19.06 -24.35 -39.54
C LEU A 15 -17.85 -24.00 -40.44
N LEU A 16 -17.56 -22.73 -40.63
CA LEU A 16 -16.37 -22.25 -41.34
C LEU A 16 -15.10 -22.40 -40.48
N SER A 17 -15.23 -22.41 -39.16
CA SER A 17 -14.09 -22.60 -38.26
C SER A 17 -13.60 -24.03 -38.24
N SER A 18 -14.46 -25.06 -38.30
CA SER A 18 -14.03 -26.47 -38.26
C SER A 18 -13.26 -26.89 -39.51
N CYS A 19 -13.72 -26.50 -40.72
CA CYS A 19 -12.95 -26.77 -41.94
C CYS A 19 -11.64 -25.98 -42.08
N ASN A 20 -11.57 -24.78 -41.49
CA ASN A 20 -10.34 -24.01 -41.42
C ASN A 20 -9.41 -24.51 -40.30
N GLN A 21 -9.95 -25.07 -39.23
CA GLN A 21 -9.19 -25.56 -38.10
C GLN A 21 -8.28 -26.71 -38.49
N LEU A 22 -8.82 -27.78 -39.11
CA LEU A 22 -8.04 -28.94 -39.54
C LEU A 22 -6.92 -28.51 -40.54
N ALA A 23 -7.24 -27.60 -41.46
CA ALA A 23 -6.23 -27.08 -42.40
C ALA A 23 -5.13 -26.22 -41.72
N TRP A 24 -5.45 -25.57 -40.63
CA TRP A 24 -4.47 -24.82 -39.81
C TRP A 24 -3.62 -25.79 -39.01
N GLU A 25 -4.25 -26.76 -38.34
CA GLU A 25 -3.57 -27.82 -37.56
C GLU A 25 -2.63 -28.63 -38.42
N ALA A 26 -3.04 -29.05 -39.63
CA ALA A 26 -2.20 -29.74 -40.57
C ALA A 26 -0.97 -28.92 -41.00
N ARG A 27 -1.14 -27.64 -41.29
CA ARG A 27 0.00 -26.74 -41.60
C ARG A 27 0.94 -26.55 -40.44
N HIS A 28 0.39 -26.46 -39.22
CA HIS A 28 1.15 -26.30 -37.99
C HIS A 28 1.97 -27.57 -37.73
N LEU A 29 1.32 -28.73 -37.76
CA LEU A 29 1.97 -30.02 -37.57
C LEU A 29 3.07 -30.26 -38.63
N GLN A 30 2.79 -30.03 -39.91
CA GLN A 30 3.76 -30.22 -40.99
C GLN A 30 5.00 -29.33 -40.84
N ARG A 31 4.83 -28.07 -40.40
CA ARG A 31 5.96 -27.17 -40.16
C ARG A 31 6.87 -27.70 -39.07
N HIS A 32 6.30 -28.05 -37.90
CA HIS A 32 7.07 -28.60 -36.81
C HIS A 32 7.68 -29.97 -37.15
N LEU A 33 6.97 -30.79 -37.90
CA LEU A 33 7.49 -32.08 -38.36
C LEU A 33 8.74 -31.88 -39.25
N HIS A 34 8.69 -30.96 -40.18
CA HIS A 34 9.87 -30.64 -41.03
C HIS A 34 11.06 -30.14 -40.20
N GLU A 35 10.81 -29.36 -39.18
CA GLU A 35 11.85 -28.89 -38.26
C GLU A 35 12.46 -30.06 -37.49
N GLN A 36 11.61 -30.93 -36.91
CA GLN A 36 12.05 -32.10 -36.17
C GLN A 36 12.77 -33.12 -37.05
N GLN A 37 12.32 -33.34 -38.30
CA GLN A 37 13.00 -34.21 -39.25
C GLN A 37 14.41 -33.75 -39.57
N ARG A 38 14.62 -32.44 -39.86
CA ARG A 38 15.96 -31.87 -40.10
C ARG A 38 16.85 -32.01 -38.86
N ARG A 39 16.32 -31.72 -37.69
CA ARG A 39 17.03 -31.86 -36.42
C ARG A 39 17.42 -33.31 -36.14
N ALA A 40 16.56 -34.22 -36.46
CA ALA A 40 16.82 -35.66 -36.32
C ALA A 40 17.94 -36.13 -37.25
N GLU A 41 18.01 -35.59 -38.45
CA GLU A 41 19.10 -35.93 -39.40
C GLU A 41 20.42 -35.31 -38.94
N ASP A 42 20.45 -34.10 -38.47
CA ASP A 42 21.66 -33.48 -37.90
C ASP A 42 22.17 -34.29 -36.70
N LEU A 43 21.27 -34.68 -35.79
CA LEU A 43 21.60 -35.55 -34.67
C LEU A 43 22.11 -36.94 -35.14
N THR A 44 21.56 -37.50 -36.23
CA THR A 44 22.04 -38.73 -36.81
C THR A 44 23.47 -38.64 -37.32
N GLN A 45 23.89 -37.50 -37.86
CA GLN A 45 25.29 -37.27 -38.27
C GLN A 45 26.24 -37.24 -37.07
N HIS A 46 25.83 -36.63 -35.96
CA HIS A 46 26.60 -36.68 -34.71
C HIS A 46 26.68 -38.08 -34.11
N LEU A 47 25.59 -38.83 -34.16
CA LEU A 47 25.55 -40.24 -33.78
C LEU A 47 26.53 -41.08 -34.59
N TYR A 48 26.65 -40.81 -35.91
CA TYR A 48 27.59 -41.46 -36.79
C TYR A 48 29.01 -41.36 -36.24
N HIS A 49 29.47 -40.16 -35.90
CA HIS A 49 30.82 -39.95 -35.37
C HIS A 49 31.05 -40.68 -34.02
N SER A 50 30.05 -40.73 -33.17
CA SER A 50 30.13 -41.42 -31.87
C SER A 50 30.17 -42.96 -32.04
N ILE A 51 29.46 -43.51 -33.03
CA ILE A 51 29.47 -44.94 -33.35
C ILE A 51 30.84 -45.35 -33.94
N GLU A 52 31.38 -44.58 -34.88
CA GLU A 52 32.73 -44.82 -35.48
C GLU A 52 33.84 -44.80 -34.42
N THR A 53 33.75 -43.91 -33.42
CA THR A 53 34.74 -43.79 -32.36
C THR A 53 34.51 -44.78 -31.22
N ASN A 54 33.45 -45.60 -31.28
CA ASN A 54 32.99 -46.51 -30.22
C ASN A 54 32.80 -45.86 -28.85
N ASN A 55 32.38 -44.56 -28.85
CA ASN A 55 32.18 -43.75 -27.68
C ASN A 55 30.67 -43.62 -27.40
N PHE A 56 30.07 -44.63 -26.79
CA PHE A 56 28.64 -44.68 -26.46
C PHE A 56 28.27 -43.71 -25.34
N ASP A 57 29.18 -43.29 -24.48
CA ASP A 57 28.92 -42.29 -23.41
C ASP A 57 28.56 -40.93 -24.01
N SER A 58 29.13 -40.55 -25.14
CA SER A 58 28.78 -39.30 -25.82
C SER A 58 27.37 -39.32 -26.43
N LEU A 59 26.84 -40.50 -26.79
CA LEU A 59 25.50 -40.64 -27.35
C LEU A 59 24.42 -40.23 -26.34
N TRP A 60 24.69 -40.45 -25.07
CA TRP A 60 23.78 -40.08 -23.99
C TRP A 60 23.57 -38.56 -23.93
N ALA A 61 24.60 -37.76 -24.02
CA ALA A 61 24.51 -36.31 -23.97
C ALA A 61 23.63 -35.74 -25.11
N TYR A 62 23.77 -36.31 -26.32
CA TYR A 62 22.98 -35.87 -27.48
C TYR A 62 21.51 -36.33 -27.41
N SER A 63 21.22 -37.47 -26.81
CA SER A 63 19.86 -38.00 -26.67
C SER A 63 19.00 -37.18 -25.68
N GLN A 64 19.64 -36.42 -24.79
CA GLN A 64 18.95 -35.55 -23.82
C GLN A 64 18.56 -34.15 -24.39
N GLU A 65 19.07 -33.80 -25.58
CA GLU A 65 18.79 -32.51 -26.19
C GLU A 65 17.34 -32.38 -26.70
N ASP A 66 16.70 -33.49 -27.09
CA ASP A 66 15.31 -33.49 -27.53
C ASP A 66 14.56 -34.77 -27.15
N GLU A 67 13.72 -34.70 -26.13
CA GLU A 67 12.92 -35.86 -25.67
C GLU A 67 11.93 -36.40 -26.73
N ASN A 68 11.64 -35.61 -27.76
CA ASN A 68 10.68 -35.95 -28.81
C ASN A 68 11.28 -36.77 -29.97
N ILE A 69 12.61 -36.87 -30.05
CA ILE A 69 13.31 -37.64 -31.06
C ILE A 69 13.91 -38.88 -30.39
N VAL A 70 13.45 -40.06 -30.80
CA VAL A 70 13.87 -41.32 -30.22
C VAL A 70 14.81 -42.05 -31.21
N PHE A 71 15.95 -42.50 -30.69
CA PHE A 71 16.98 -43.22 -31.46
C PHE A 71 17.12 -44.64 -30.97
N TYR A 72 17.23 -45.55 -31.92
CA TYR A 72 17.58 -46.96 -31.68
C TYR A 72 18.78 -47.32 -32.55
N VAL A 73 19.81 -47.90 -31.97
CA VAL A 73 20.99 -48.39 -32.70
C VAL A 73 21.06 -49.91 -32.57
N TYR A 74 21.10 -50.58 -33.70
CA TYR A 74 21.18 -52.04 -33.81
C TYR A 74 22.54 -52.45 -34.40
N TYR A 75 23.14 -53.47 -33.83
CA TYR A 75 24.25 -54.21 -34.43
C TYR A 75 23.69 -55.56 -34.89
N GLY A 76 23.54 -55.76 -36.20
CA GLY A 76 22.72 -56.85 -36.73
C GLY A 76 21.28 -56.74 -36.23
N ASP A 77 20.81 -57.81 -35.60
CA ASP A 77 19.46 -57.86 -35.01
C ASP A 77 19.42 -57.49 -33.52
N LYS A 78 20.59 -57.19 -32.92
CA LYS A 78 20.68 -56.86 -31.49
C LYS A 78 20.66 -55.35 -31.30
N MET A 79 19.72 -54.85 -30.49
CA MET A 79 19.72 -53.46 -30.05
C MET A 79 20.87 -53.22 -29.09
N VAL A 80 21.73 -52.25 -29.40
CA VAL A 80 22.92 -51.91 -28.60
C VAL A 80 22.80 -50.57 -27.93
N TYR A 81 21.91 -49.66 -28.43
CA TYR A 81 21.63 -48.39 -27.84
C TYR A 81 20.20 -47.94 -28.13
N TRP A 82 19.56 -47.27 -27.13
CA TRP A 82 18.29 -46.60 -27.28
C TRP A 82 18.29 -45.32 -26.43
N SER A 83 17.74 -44.24 -26.98
CA SER A 83 17.73 -42.94 -26.31
C SER A 83 16.57 -42.78 -25.32
N ASN A 84 15.48 -43.50 -25.56
CA ASN A 84 14.30 -43.48 -24.72
C ASN A 84 13.58 -44.86 -24.79
N ALA A 85 12.98 -45.28 -23.69
CA ALA A 85 12.33 -46.56 -23.61
C ALA A 85 10.80 -46.47 -23.66
N TRP A 86 10.17 -45.30 -23.52
CA TRP A 86 8.71 -45.18 -23.44
C TRP A 86 7.99 -45.58 -24.75
N LEU A 87 8.66 -45.44 -25.89
CA LEU A 87 8.11 -45.83 -27.16
C LEU A 87 8.26 -47.35 -27.34
N THR A 88 7.15 -48.07 -27.41
CA THR A 88 7.15 -49.54 -27.49
C THR A 88 7.51 -50.01 -28.91
N SER A 89 8.59 -50.75 -29.05
CA SER A 89 9.03 -51.27 -30.35
C SER A 89 8.30 -52.56 -30.70
N SER A 90 7.43 -52.54 -31.70
CA SER A 90 6.93 -53.78 -32.29
C SER A 90 7.96 -54.38 -33.27
N ARG A 91 7.97 -55.73 -33.44
CA ARG A 91 8.78 -56.40 -34.45
C ARG A 91 8.58 -55.85 -35.88
N ARG A 92 7.50 -55.09 -36.13
CA ARG A 92 7.22 -54.44 -37.43
C ARG A 92 8.14 -53.25 -37.75
N MET A 93 8.86 -52.68 -36.76
CA MET A 93 9.86 -51.63 -36.98
C MET A 93 11.07 -52.10 -37.79
N MET A 94 11.32 -53.38 -37.92
CA MET A 94 12.49 -53.92 -38.65
C MET A 94 12.35 -53.87 -40.17
N ASN A 95 11.19 -53.45 -40.72
CA ASN A 95 10.92 -53.41 -42.17
C ASN A 95 10.72 -52.02 -42.81
N PRO A 96 11.27 -50.89 -42.31
CA PRO A 96 11.18 -49.63 -43.00
C PRO A 96 12.11 -49.56 -44.20
N VAL A 97 11.69 -48.80 -45.21
CA VAL A 97 12.52 -48.50 -46.40
C VAL A 97 13.76 -47.72 -45.97
N LEU A 98 14.92 -48.19 -46.34
CA LEU A 98 16.20 -47.51 -46.06
C LEU A 98 16.19 -46.09 -46.63
N ASP A 99 16.72 -45.14 -45.88
CA ASP A 99 16.97 -43.73 -46.24
C ASP A 99 15.73 -42.91 -46.66
N LYS A 100 14.51 -43.28 -46.13
CA LYS A 100 13.30 -42.49 -46.36
C LYS A 100 12.45 -42.39 -45.10
N TRP A 101 11.86 -41.23 -44.90
CA TRP A 101 10.85 -41.06 -43.88
C TRP A 101 9.56 -41.77 -44.27
N HIS A 102 8.93 -42.46 -43.31
CA HIS A 102 7.64 -43.13 -43.50
C HIS A 102 6.82 -43.07 -42.20
N PHE A 103 5.53 -43.21 -42.34
CA PHE A 103 4.61 -43.33 -41.21
C PHE A 103 4.81 -44.64 -40.47
N ALA A 104 4.87 -44.57 -39.16
CA ALA A 104 5.02 -45.73 -38.28
C ALA A 104 3.97 -45.69 -37.18
N GLN A 105 3.49 -46.89 -36.84
CA GLN A 105 2.57 -47.13 -35.74
C GLN A 105 3.24 -48.09 -34.76
N TRP A 106 3.39 -47.62 -33.54
CA TRP A 106 3.88 -48.41 -32.41
C TRP A 106 2.69 -48.91 -31.59
N ASP A 107 2.94 -49.72 -30.57
CA ASP A 107 1.86 -50.24 -29.73
C ASP A 107 1.22 -49.16 -28.85
N ASN A 108 1.92 -48.03 -28.61
CA ASN A 108 1.47 -46.93 -27.76
C ASN A 108 1.54 -45.53 -28.40
N ALA A 109 1.95 -45.43 -29.66
CA ALA A 109 2.03 -44.14 -30.35
C ALA A 109 1.99 -44.27 -31.89
N GLN A 110 1.67 -43.18 -32.55
CA GLN A 110 1.76 -43.01 -34.00
C GLN A 110 2.72 -41.87 -34.32
N GLY A 111 3.48 -42.00 -35.41
CA GLY A 111 4.42 -40.96 -35.81
C GLY A 111 5.15 -41.34 -37.09
N VAL A 112 6.34 -40.80 -37.25
CA VAL A 112 7.18 -41.09 -38.44
C VAL A 112 8.54 -41.63 -38.01
N CYS A 113 9.11 -42.49 -38.83
CA CYS A 113 10.43 -43.02 -38.58
C CYS A 113 11.30 -43.00 -39.85
N TYR A 114 12.60 -42.98 -39.60
CA TYR A 114 13.67 -42.97 -40.60
C TYR A 114 14.69 -44.02 -40.23
N ARG A 115 15.19 -44.77 -41.22
CA ARG A 115 16.17 -45.85 -41.00
C ARG A 115 17.39 -45.60 -41.86
N LYS A 116 18.58 -45.62 -41.26
CA LYS A 116 19.85 -45.48 -41.95
C LYS A 116 20.80 -46.58 -41.57
N LYS A 117 21.45 -47.18 -42.57
CA LYS A 117 22.49 -48.18 -42.31
C LYS A 117 23.87 -47.49 -42.34
N ILE A 118 24.68 -47.77 -41.31
CA ILE A 118 26.00 -47.24 -41.10
C ILE A 118 26.92 -48.42 -40.81
N ASP A 119 27.68 -48.87 -41.81
CA ASP A 119 28.49 -50.08 -41.74
C ASP A 119 27.71 -51.31 -41.27
N GLU A 120 28.07 -51.87 -40.12
CA GLU A 120 27.36 -53.01 -39.51
C GLU A 120 26.20 -52.58 -38.58
N PHE A 121 26.10 -51.25 -38.32
CA PHE A 121 25.07 -50.70 -37.48
C PHE A 121 23.87 -50.21 -38.30
N THR A 122 22.69 -50.28 -37.69
CA THR A 122 21.48 -49.68 -38.23
C THR A 122 20.93 -48.72 -37.22
N VAL A 123 20.81 -47.45 -37.60
CA VAL A 123 20.19 -46.39 -36.78
C VAL A 123 18.74 -46.26 -37.23
N VAL A 124 17.82 -46.33 -36.29
CA VAL A 124 16.41 -46.02 -36.50
C VAL A 124 16.08 -44.77 -35.67
N VAL A 125 15.55 -43.79 -36.36
CA VAL A 125 15.12 -42.50 -35.74
C VAL A 125 13.58 -42.49 -35.78
N ALA A 126 12.95 -42.24 -34.65
CA ALA A 126 11.51 -42.17 -34.52
C ALA A 126 11.11 -40.77 -33.99
N ILE A 127 10.11 -40.15 -34.62
CA ILE A 127 9.46 -38.94 -34.17
C ILE A 127 7.99 -39.30 -33.88
N PRO A 128 7.63 -39.58 -32.64
CA PRO A 128 6.26 -39.84 -32.25
C PRO A 128 5.44 -38.56 -32.28
N LEU A 129 4.25 -38.61 -32.85
CA LEU A 129 3.37 -37.45 -33.06
C LEU A 129 2.15 -37.46 -32.13
N LYS A 130 1.57 -38.61 -31.93
CA LYS A 130 0.36 -38.81 -31.16
C LYS A 130 0.44 -40.10 -30.35
N TYR A 131 0.01 -40.07 -29.11
CA TYR A 131 -0.20 -41.29 -28.31
C TYR A 131 -1.36 -42.11 -28.92
N ASP A 132 -1.21 -43.40 -28.96
CA ASP A 132 -2.22 -44.35 -29.48
C ASP A 132 -2.30 -45.59 -28.57
N TYR A 133 -2.84 -45.34 -27.37
CA TYR A 133 -3.04 -46.38 -26.39
C TYR A 133 -4.28 -47.19 -26.72
N SER A 134 -4.16 -48.49 -26.58
CA SER A 134 -5.30 -49.45 -26.73
C SER A 134 -6.38 -49.25 -25.65
N ILE A 135 -6.01 -48.61 -24.53
CA ILE A 135 -6.84 -48.36 -23.37
C ILE A 135 -6.68 -46.88 -22.98
N THR A 136 -7.78 -46.21 -22.78
CA THR A 136 -7.79 -44.79 -22.39
C THR A 136 -8.51 -44.58 -21.05
N SER A 137 -8.08 -43.58 -20.28
CA SER A 137 -8.70 -43.17 -19.02
C SER A 137 -8.79 -41.64 -18.95
N THR A 138 -9.26 -41.08 -17.83
CA THR A 138 -9.27 -39.62 -17.58
C THR A 138 -7.88 -39.02 -17.53
N GLU A 139 -6.86 -39.81 -17.20
CA GLU A 139 -5.46 -39.38 -17.08
C GLU A 139 -4.62 -39.82 -18.29
N LEU A 140 -5.05 -40.91 -18.98
CA LEU A 140 -4.37 -41.48 -20.12
C LEU A 140 -5.23 -41.39 -21.38
N HIS A 141 -4.94 -40.42 -22.23
CA HIS A 141 -5.68 -40.19 -23.48
C HIS A 141 -4.75 -40.08 -24.69
N ASN A 142 -5.33 -40.34 -25.85
CA ASN A 142 -4.63 -40.33 -27.12
C ASN A 142 -4.42 -38.88 -27.62
N SER A 143 -3.60 -38.10 -26.90
CA SER A 143 -3.26 -36.70 -27.20
C SER A 143 -2.08 -36.62 -28.16
N PHE A 144 -1.95 -35.45 -28.81
CA PHE A 144 -0.76 -35.15 -29.60
C PHE A 144 0.41 -34.76 -28.68
N ILE A 145 1.58 -35.28 -29.00
CA ILE A 145 2.83 -35.04 -28.29
C ILE A 145 3.33 -33.63 -28.59
N LEU A 146 3.83 -32.94 -27.61
CA LEU A 146 4.43 -31.62 -27.82
C LEU A 146 5.67 -31.75 -28.73
N PRO A 147 5.90 -30.83 -29.71
CA PRO A 147 5.21 -29.57 -30.00
C PRO A 147 4.00 -29.66 -30.93
N PHE A 148 3.54 -30.88 -31.31
CA PHE A 148 2.51 -31.14 -32.33
C PHE A 148 1.09 -30.93 -31.83
N ARG A 149 0.77 -29.77 -31.27
CA ARG A 149 -0.55 -29.47 -30.69
C ARG A 149 -1.66 -29.44 -31.74
N CYS A 150 -2.39 -30.58 -31.85
CA CYS A 150 -3.62 -30.70 -32.61
C CYS A 150 -4.77 -31.14 -31.70
N SER A 151 -6.01 -31.03 -32.20
CA SER A 151 -7.16 -31.58 -31.48
C SER A 151 -7.03 -33.09 -31.28
N GLU A 152 -7.39 -33.58 -30.11
CA GLU A 152 -7.36 -35.02 -29.78
C GLU A 152 -8.24 -35.85 -30.71
N GLU A 153 -9.32 -35.24 -31.25
CA GLU A 153 -10.25 -35.87 -32.17
C GLU A 153 -9.61 -36.19 -33.52
N VAL A 154 -8.50 -35.56 -33.91
CA VAL A 154 -7.83 -35.78 -35.17
C VAL A 154 -7.18 -37.16 -35.19
N GLN A 155 -7.50 -37.98 -36.19
CA GLN A 155 -6.90 -39.27 -36.44
C GLN A 155 -5.81 -39.18 -37.52
N LEU A 156 -4.75 -39.99 -37.35
CA LEU A 156 -3.66 -40.12 -38.32
C LEU A 156 -3.87 -41.44 -39.11
N THR A 157 -4.02 -41.34 -40.42
CA THR A 157 -4.24 -42.53 -41.29
C THR A 157 -3.18 -42.63 -42.38
N TYR A 158 -2.69 -43.85 -42.63
CA TYR A 158 -1.71 -44.07 -43.73
C TYR A 158 -2.33 -43.87 -45.12
N ARG A 159 -3.66 -44.05 -45.25
CA ARG A 159 -4.35 -43.93 -46.56
C ARG A 159 -4.58 -42.48 -46.91
N GLN A 160 -4.26 -42.12 -48.17
CA GLN A 160 -4.63 -40.83 -48.71
C GLN A 160 -6.15 -40.84 -49.02
N THR A 161 -6.90 -40.00 -48.35
CA THR A 161 -8.36 -39.86 -48.52
C THR A 161 -8.71 -38.48 -49.02
N ASP A 162 -9.82 -38.35 -49.72
CA ASP A 162 -10.29 -37.08 -50.29
C ASP A 162 -10.75 -36.10 -49.22
N SER A 163 -11.16 -36.56 -48.04
CA SER A 163 -11.60 -35.79 -46.88
C SER A 163 -10.47 -35.34 -45.96
N GLY A 164 -9.34 -36.04 -46.00
CA GLY A 164 -8.18 -35.83 -45.15
C GLY A 164 -7.21 -34.77 -45.67
N ARG A 165 -6.36 -34.28 -44.77
CA ARG A 165 -5.25 -33.41 -45.10
C ARG A 165 -3.96 -34.18 -45.15
N ALA A 166 -3.39 -34.34 -46.37
CA ALA A 166 -2.13 -35.05 -46.58
C ALA A 166 -0.95 -34.30 -45.95
N ILE A 167 -0.09 -35.03 -45.26
CA ILE A 167 1.14 -34.54 -44.63
C ILE A 167 2.32 -35.19 -45.38
N TYR A 168 3.28 -34.33 -45.71
CA TYR A 168 4.48 -34.72 -46.45
C TYR A 168 5.72 -34.52 -45.60
N SER A 169 6.76 -35.29 -45.83
CA SER A 169 8.08 -35.05 -45.30
C SER A 169 8.71 -33.80 -45.94
N TYR A 170 9.81 -33.32 -45.38
CA TYR A 170 10.48 -32.10 -45.92
C TYR A 170 11.07 -32.34 -47.35
N ASP A 171 11.30 -33.59 -47.72
CA ASP A 171 11.73 -34.02 -49.08
C ASP A 171 10.55 -34.30 -50.03
N GLY A 172 9.30 -34.04 -49.58
CA GLY A 172 8.10 -34.13 -50.41
C GLY A 172 7.49 -35.52 -50.51
N ILE A 173 7.91 -36.49 -49.72
CA ILE A 173 7.32 -37.84 -49.66
C ILE A 173 6.07 -37.78 -48.84
N TYR A 174 4.96 -38.40 -49.33
CA TYR A 174 3.74 -38.57 -48.58
C TYR A 174 3.98 -39.45 -47.35
N LEU A 175 3.52 -39.00 -46.19
CA LEU A 175 3.66 -39.70 -44.93
C LEU A 175 2.32 -40.30 -44.45
N PHE A 176 1.31 -39.45 -44.27
CA PHE A 176 0.00 -39.80 -43.73
C PHE A 176 -1.04 -38.72 -43.99
N SER A 177 -2.31 -38.99 -43.72
CA SER A 177 -3.39 -38.02 -43.74
C SER A 177 -3.95 -37.77 -42.37
N MET A 178 -4.36 -36.51 -42.10
CA MET A 178 -5.08 -36.10 -40.90
C MET A 178 -6.57 -36.03 -41.20
N GLU A 179 -7.38 -36.72 -40.40
CA GLU A 179 -8.83 -36.81 -40.58
C GLU A 179 -9.57 -36.56 -39.28
N LEU A 180 -10.81 -36.07 -39.37
CA LEU A 180 -11.73 -36.03 -38.24
C LEU A 180 -12.55 -37.33 -38.26
N PRO A 181 -12.83 -37.97 -37.10
CA PRO A 181 -13.61 -39.19 -37.06
C PRO A 181 -14.99 -38.99 -37.67
N SER A 182 -15.46 -39.99 -38.43
CA SER A 182 -16.83 -40.02 -38.90
C SER A 182 -17.77 -40.27 -37.72
N ALA A 183 -18.96 -39.64 -37.73
CA ALA A 183 -19.94 -39.67 -36.64
C ALA A 183 -20.43 -41.12 -36.23
N ASP A 184 -20.03 -42.14 -36.95
CA ASP A 184 -20.45 -43.54 -36.73
C ASP A 184 -19.45 -44.40 -35.94
N GLU A 185 -18.26 -43.88 -35.58
CA GLU A 185 -17.31 -44.65 -34.74
C GLU A 185 -17.60 -44.39 -33.25
N GLN A 186 -18.36 -45.30 -32.62
CA GLN A 186 -18.55 -45.31 -31.17
C GLN A 186 -17.24 -45.71 -30.46
N PRO A 187 -16.89 -45.05 -29.34
CA PRO A 187 -15.74 -45.47 -28.53
C PRO A 187 -15.96 -46.89 -28.00
N LYS A 188 -14.92 -47.69 -28.03
CA LYS A 188 -14.92 -49.06 -27.56
C LYS A 188 -15.03 -49.12 -26.02
N GLU A 189 -16.28 -49.06 -25.51
CA GLU A 189 -16.58 -49.20 -24.08
C GLU A 189 -16.31 -50.59 -23.49
N GLU A 190 -16.22 -51.62 -24.31
CA GLU A 190 -16.06 -53.03 -23.88
C GLU A 190 -14.71 -53.35 -23.22
N LEU A 191 -13.66 -52.56 -23.50
CA LEU A 191 -12.32 -52.81 -22.96
C LEU A 191 -12.14 -52.37 -21.49
N LEU A 192 -12.97 -51.48 -20.98
CA LEU A 192 -12.89 -50.97 -19.59
C LEU A 192 -13.30 -52.02 -18.56
N VAL A 193 -14.19 -52.95 -18.91
CA VAL A 193 -14.67 -54.01 -18.01
C VAL A 193 -13.60 -55.12 -17.81
N GLU A 194 -12.81 -55.41 -18.83
CA GLU A 194 -11.69 -56.39 -18.76
C GLU A 194 -10.51 -55.90 -17.90
N MET A 195 -10.43 -54.57 -17.70
CA MET A 195 -9.38 -53.94 -16.92
C MET A 195 -9.58 -54.02 -15.41
N ASP A 196 -10.81 -54.13 -14.91
CA ASP A 196 -11.06 -54.25 -13.46
C ASP A 196 -10.36 -55.51 -12.85
N GLU A 197 -10.26 -56.60 -13.62
CA GLU A 197 -9.46 -57.77 -13.22
C GLU A 197 -7.93 -57.59 -13.37
N VAL A 198 -7.50 -56.63 -14.18
CA VAL A 198 -6.07 -56.39 -14.49
C VAL A 198 -5.39 -55.43 -13.50
N LEU A 199 -6.16 -54.53 -12.92
CA LEU A 199 -5.66 -53.36 -12.16
C LEU A 199 -5.76 -53.52 -10.63
N ASP A 200 -5.80 -54.76 -10.14
CA ASP A 200 -5.69 -55.04 -8.70
C ASP A 200 -4.34 -54.60 -8.09
N ASN A 201 -3.47 -54.01 -8.89
CA ASN A 201 -2.11 -53.68 -8.50
C ASN A 201 -1.96 -52.21 -8.08
N PHE A 202 -1.18 -51.98 -7.02
CA PHE A 202 -1.11 -50.75 -6.22
C PHE A 202 -0.61 -49.53 -6.98
N SER A 203 0.36 -49.63 -7.88
CA SER A 203 1.01 -48.49 -8.48
C SER A 203 0.27 -47.94 -9.70
N TYR A 204 -0.21 -48.79 -10.57
CA TYR A 204 -0.86 -48.37 -11.83
C TYR A 204 -2.35 -48.08 -11.68
N ARG A 205 -3.00 -48.53 -10.59
CA ARG A 205 -4.42 -48.26 -10.33
C ARG A 205 -4.76 -46.76 -10.32
N SER A 206 -3.85 -45.92 -9.84
CA SER A 206 -4.04 -44.47 -9.77
C SER A 206 -4.11 -43.79 -11.14
N ILE A 207 -3.58 -44.40 -12.21
CA ILE A 207 -3.64 -43.85 -13.57
C ILE A 207 -5.01 -44.09 -14.21
N PHE A 208 -5.61 -45.26 -13.91
CA PHE A 208 -6.84 -45.70 -14.57
C PHE A 208 -8.10 -45.40 -13.74
N TYR A 209 -7.98 -45.33 -12.42
CA TYR A 209 -9.07 -45.03 -11.52
C TYR A 209 -8.77 -43.72 -10.72
N SER A 210 -9.06 -42.59 -11.33
CA SER A 210 -9.15 -41.35 -10.53
C SER A 210 -10.49 -41.41 -9.78
N ASP A 211 -10.41 -41.33 -8.45
CA ASP A 211 -11.60 -41.19 -7.61
C ASP A 211 -12.11 -39.73 -7.77
N ASP A 212 -12.79 -39.49 -8.93
CA ASP A 212 -13.23 -38.15 -9.39
C ASP A 212 -13.91 -37.31 -8.31
N LYS A 213 -14.63 -37.98 -7.39
CA LYS A 213 -15.33 -37.26 -6.30
C LYS A 213 -14.38 -36.69 -5.25
N THR A 214 -13.36 -37.49 -4.87
CA THR A 214 -12.39 -37.04 -3.85
C THR A 214 -11.37 -36.06 -4.42
N GLU A 215 -11.01 -36.19 -5.68
CA GLU A 215 -10.12 -35.27 -6.37
C GLU A 215 -10.81 -33.93 -6.63
N ALA A 216 -12.04 -33.93 -7.12
CA ALA A 216 -12.83 -32.72 -7.28
C ALA A 216 -13.08 -32.00 -5.95
N GLU A 217 -13.30 -32.76 -4.85
CA GLU A 217 -13.45 -32.16 -3.50
C GLU A 217 -12.12 -31.59 -3.00
N SER A 218 -10.99 -32.25 -3.25
CA SER A 218 -9.68 -31.79 -2.85
C SER A 218 -9.26 -30.51 -3.62
N LEU A 219 -9.46 -30.51 -4.93
CA LEU A 219 -9.23 -29.34 -5.79
C LEU A 219 -10.18 -28.19 -5.44
N ARG A 220 -11.44 -28.50 -5.09
CA ARG A 220 -12.41 -27.50 -4.62
C ARG A 220 -11.97 -26.84 -3.31
N LYS A 221 -11.48 -27.62 -2.34
CA LYS A 221 -10.92 -27.11 -1.09
C LYS A 221 -9.69 -26.22 -1.34
N LEU A 222 -8.76 -26.69 -2.17
CA LEU A 222 -7.57 -25.96 -2.56
C LEU A 222 -7.95 -24.62 -3.24
N ARG A 223 -8.86 -24.65 -4.22
CA ARG A 223 -9.40 -23.46 -4.89
C ARG A 223 -10.06 -22.50 -3.92
N THR A 224 -10.79 -23.02 -2.92
CA THR A 224 -11.44 -22.20 -1.90
C THR A 224 -10.41 -21.46 -1.05
N TYR A 225 -9.34 -22.13 -0.61
CA TYR A 225 -8.27 -21.49 0.18
C TYR A 225 -7.49 -20.46 -0.64
N TYR A 226 -7.13 -20.77 -1.89
CA TYR A 226 -6.51 -19.78 -2.79
C TYR A 226 -7.46 -18.61 -3.07
N GLY A 227 -8.73 -18.89 -3.31
CA GLY A 227 -9.76 -17.86 -3.52
C GLY A 227 -9.90 -16.94 -2.34
N LEU A 228 -9.95 -17.46 -1.11
CA LEU A 228 -10.00 -16.66 0.13
C LEU A 228 -8.76 -15.78 0.30
N MET A 229 -7.57 -16.34 0.04
CA MET A 229 -6.33 -15.54 0.09
C MET A 229 -6.31 -14.44 -0.97
N CYS A 230 -6.65 -14.76 -2.21
CA CYS A 230 -6.74 -13.77 -3.29
C CYS A 230 -7.78 -12.70 -2.98
N ALA A 231 -8.96 -13.09 -2.45
CA ALA A 231 -9.98 -12.15 -2.05
C ALA A 231 -9.50 -11.20 -0.94
N LEU A 232 -8.80 -11.73 0.07
CA LEU A 232 -8.22 -10.92 1.14
C LEU A 232 -7.20 -9.91 0.60
N ILE A 233 -6.31 -10.34 -0.31
CA ILE A 233 -5.33 -9.47 -0.97
C ILE A 233 -6.02 -8.38 -1.78
N VAL A 234 -7.03 -8.75 -2.58
CA VAL A 234 -7.80 -7.80 -3.39
C VAL A 234 -8.53 -6.80 -2.51
N ILE A 235 -9.15 -7.24 -1.41
CA ILE A 235 -9.81 -6.35 -0.45
C ILE A 235 -8.81 -5.34 0.14
N LEU A 236 -7.64 -5.78 0.56
CA LEU A 236 -6.61 -4.91 1.12
C LEU A 236 -6.06 -3.93 0.09
N LEU A 237 -5.84 -4.37 -1.15
CA LEU A 237 -5.46 -3.51 -2.27
C LEU A 237 -6.55 -2.48 -2.60
N LEU A 238 -7.82 -2.90 -2.64
CA LEU A 238 -8.95 -2.00 -2.87
C LEU A 238 -9.11 -0.98 -1.74
N LEU A 239 -8.89 -1.37 -0.49
CA LEU A 239 -8.87 -0.45 0.64
C LEU A 239 -7.72 0.56 0.54
N ALA A 240 -6.54 0.13 0.10
CA ALA A 240 -5.40 1.01 -0.14
C ALA A 240 -5.70 2.00 -1.30
N ILE A 241 -6.23 1.52 -2.42
CA ILE A 241 -6.63 2.33 -3.58
C ILE A 241 -7.78 3.29 -3.21
N PHE A 242 -8.81 2.80 -2.50
CA PHE A 242 -9.93 3.62 -2.03
C PHE A 242 -9.46 4.76 -1.13
N SER A 243 -8.52 4.46 -0.23
CA SER A 243 -7.88 5.44 0.63
C SER A 243 -7.09 6.49 -0.18
N LEU A 244 -6.39 6.08 -1.24
CA LEU A 244 -5.68 6.98 -2.17
C LEU A 244 -6.64 7.88 -2.96
N VAL A 245 -7.73 7.33 -3.48
CA VAL A 245 -8.71 8.04 -4.32
C VAL A 245 -9.55 9.01 -3.49
N ARG A 246 -10.03 8.58 -2.30
CA ARG A 246 -10.89 9.39 -1.42
C ARG A 246 -10.19 10.66 -0.93
N TYR A 247 -8.86 10.69 -0.79
CA TYR A 247 -8.11 11.83 -0.29
C TYR A 247 -7.46 12.71 -1.37
N ARG A 248 -7.92 12.66 -2.61
CA ARG A 248 -7.39 13.49 -3.72
C ARG A 248 -5.85 13.57 -3.75
N GLY A 249 -5.22 12.43 -3.63
CA GLY A 249 -3.79 12.28 -3.79
C GLY A 249 -2.99 12.25 -2.49
N PHE A 250 -1.93 11.49 -2.52
CA PHE A 250 -0.97 11.22 -1.44
C PHE A 250 -0.44 12.49 -0.73
N ARG A 251 -0.40 13.63 -1.46
CA ARG A 251 0.10 14.92 -0.91
C ARG A 251 -0.77 15.50 0.21
N ARG A 252 -2.09 15.26 0.20
CA ARG A 252 -3.03 15.84 1.19
C ARG A 252 -3.33 14.94 2.38
N MET A 253 -2.81 13.73 2.39
CA MET A 253 -3.01 12.80 3.49
C MET A 253 -2.17 13.17 4.71
N ARG A 254 -2.72 12.89 5.90
CA ARG A 254 -1.96 12.95 7.16
C ARG A 254 -0.83 11.92 7.12
N LEU A 255 0.28 12.22 7.78
CA LEU A 255 1.50 11.40 7.76
C LEU A 255 1.24 9.94 8.13
N GLY A 256 0.41 9.68 9.15
CA GLY A 256 0.02 8.31 9.54
C GLY A 256 -0.69 7.52 8.44
N GLY A 257 -1.58 8.16 7.68
CA GLY A 257 -2.22 7.51 6.53
C GLY A 257 -1.22 7.18 5.41
N LYS A 258 -0.21 8.03 5.20
CA LYS A 258 0.88 7.76 4.25
C LYS A 258 1.70 6.54 4.66
N PHE A 259 2.07 6.42 5.93
CA PHE A 259 2.78 5.26 6.47
C PHE A 259 1.97 3.97 6.30
N GLN A 260 0.67 3.99 6.63
CA GLN A 260 -0.19 2.82 6.48
C GLN A 260 -0.31 2.35 5.03
N ILE A 261 -0.50 3.28 4.08
CA ILE A 261 -0.64 2.95 2.65
C ILE A 261 0.65 2.37 2.07
N VAL A 262 1.82 2.76 2.55
CA VAL A 262 3.10 2.24 2.06
C VAL A 262 3.49 0.96 2.77
N LEU A 263 3.44 0.94 4.11
CA LEU A 263 3.93 -0.20 4.89
C LEU A 263 3.00 -1.41 4.84
N THR A 264 1.67 -1.22 4.84
CA THR A 264 0.74 -2.36 4.83
C THR A 264 0.85 -3.22 3.57
N PRO A 265 0.83 -2.67 2.34
CA PRO A 265 1.06 -3.46 1.13
C PRO A 265 2.46 -4.08 1.08
N MET A 266 3.49 -3.39 1.54
CA MET A 266 4.86 -3.92 1.58
C MET A 266 4.94 -5.17 2.47
N VAL A 267 4.39 -5.11 3.68
CA VAL A 267 4.32 -6.27 4.59
C VAL A 267 3.50 -7.41 3.98
N LEU A 268 2.38 -7.08 3.33
CA LEU A 268 1.55 -8.08 2.65
C LEU A 268 2.31 -8.79 1.54
N VAL A 269 3.05 -8.08 0.70
CA VAL A 269 3.87 -8.67 -0.39
C VAL A 269 4.95 -9.57 0.19
N ILE A 270 5.62 -9.14 1.27
CA ILE A 270 6.64 -9.95 1.95
C ILE A 270 6.02 -11.24 2.51
N LEU A 271 4.93 -11.16 3.24
CA LEU A 271 4.25 -12.34 3.81
C LEU A 271 3.75 -13.29 2.72
N LEU A 272 3.21 -12.75 1.62
CA LEU A 272 2.77 -13.55 0.48
C LEU A 272 3.94 -14.26 -0.19
N SER A 273 5.05 -13.57 -0.42
CA SER A 273 6.24 -14.18 -1.05
C SER A 273 6.83 -15.29 -0.18
N VAL A 274 6.90 -15.09 1.14
CA VAL A 274 7.35 -16.11 2.09
C VAL A 274 6.39 -17.29 2.12
N PHE A 275 5.07 -17.05 2.07
CA PHE A 275 4.07 -18.12 2.01
C PHE A 275 4.20 -18.96 0.75
N LEU A 276 4.34 -18.32 -0.43
CA LEU A 276 4.53 -19.04 -1.69
C LEU A 276 5.85 -19.85 -1.70
N ALA A 277 6.93 -19.25 -1.21
CA ALA A 277 8.21 -19.95 -1.06
C ALA A 277 8.10 -21.14 -0.10
N SER A 278 7.33 -21.02 0.98
CA SER A 278 7.06 -22.09 1.94
C SER A 278 6.25 -23.25 1.34
N LEU A 279 5.27 -22.94 0.48
CA LEU A 279 4.51 -23.97 -0.25
C LEU A 279 5.41 -24.73 -1.23
N GLU A 280 6.23 -24.02 -2.00
CA GLU A 280 7.16 -24.67 -2.93
C GLU A 280 8.22 -25.50 -2.21
N HIS A 281 8.73 -25.00 -1.08
CA HIS A 281 9.64 -25.77 -0.23
C HIS A 281 8.97 -27.05 0.30
N SER A 282 7.73 -26.96 0.80
CA SER A 282 6.97 -28.13 1.28
C SER A 282 6.76 -29.16 0.18
N ARG A 283 6.46 -28.70 -1.04
CA ARG A 283 6.34 -29.56 -2.22
C ARG A 283 7.64 -30.30 -2.53
N ARG A 284 8.76 -29.59 -2.55
CA ARG A 284 10.10 -30.18 -2.79
C ARG A 284 10.45 -31.23 -1.75
N VAL A 285 10.30 -30.89 -0.47
CA VAL A 285 10.58 -31.80 0.65
C VAL A 285 9.70 -33.06 0.57
N PHE A 286 8.43 -32.92 0.16
CA PHE A 286 7.55 -34.07 -0.07
C PHE A 286 8.09 -34.99 -1.15
N ILE A 287 8.46 -34.43 -2.33
CA ILE A 287 9.01 -35.19 -3.45
C ILE A 287 10.32 -35.88 -3.06
N GLU A 288 11.24 -35.17 -2.44
CA GLU A 288 12.52 -35.72 -1.95
C GLU A 288 12.29 -36.88 -0.94
N THR A 289 11.31 -36.74 -0.06
CA THR A 289 10.95 -37.76 0.91
C THR A 289 10.42 -39.00 0.21
N GLN A 290 9.61 -38.84 -0.84
CA GLN A 290 9.09 -39.94 -1.64
C GLN A 290 10.22 -40.67 -2.41
N GLN A 291 11.15 -39.90 -3.00
CA GLN A 291 12.34 -40.47 -3.65
C GLN A 291 13.17 -41.32 -2.67
N LEU A 292 13.40 -40.81 -1.47
CA LEU A 292 14.15 -41.54 -0.44
C LEU A 292 13.41 -42.81 0.02
N ARG A 293 12.08 -42.76 0.17
CA ARG A 293 11.26 -43.91 0.50
C ARG A 293 11.35 -44.96 -0.59
N LEU A 294 11.26 -44.53 -1.85
CA LEU A 294 11.34 -45.42 -3.01
C LEU A 294 12.71 -46.11 -3.09
N THR A 295 13.81 -45.36 -2.87
CA THR A 295 15.17 -45.92 -2.79
C THR A 295 15.29 -46.99 -1.73
N LYS A 296 14.75 -46.76 -0.53
CA LYS A 296 14.76 -47.76 0.56
C LYS A 296 13.94 -48.98 0.19
N LYS A 297 12.75 -48.84 -0.38
CA LYS A 297 11.92 -49.95 -0.85
C LYS A 297 12.65 -50.75 -1.92
N ALA A 298 13.35 -50.08 -2.86
CA ALA A 298 14.16 -50.76 -3.89
C ALA A 298 15.26 -51.64 -3.28
N GLN A 299 15.92 -51.17 -2.23
CA GLN A 299 16.92 -51.95 -1.50
C GLN A 299 16.30 -53.22 -0.83
N TYR A 300 15.12 -53.06 -0.21
CA TYR A 300 14.45 -54.20 0.41
C TYR A 300 14.01 -55.24 -0.63
N VAL A 301 13.43 -54.80 -1.75
CA VAL A 301 13.05 -55.70 -2.85
C VAL A 301 14.28 -56.38 -3.44
N LYS A 302 15.39 -55.63 -3.65
CA LYS A 302 16.68 -56.19 -4.09
C LYS A 302 17.14 -57.33 -3.15
N MET A 303 17.16 -57.12 -1.84
CA MET A 303 17.59 -58.09 -0.86
C MET A 303 16.68 -59.33 -0.87
N ALA A 304 15.36 -59.15 -0.97
CA ALA A 304 14.40 -60.25 -1.03
C ALA A 304 14.59 -61.09 -2.28
N LEU A 305 14.72 -60.48 -3.46
CA LEU A 305 14.97 -61.18 -4.71
C LEU A 305 16.34 -61.88 -4.73
N GLN A 306 17.39 -61.24 -4.17
CA GLN A 306 18.71 -61.80 -4.03
C GLN A 306 18.68 -63.09 -3.19
N ASN A 307 17.90 -63.14 -2.13
CA ASN A 307 17.75 -64.32 -1.29
C ASN A 307 16.94 -65.43 -2.00
N MET A 308 15.91 -65.07 -2.76
CA MET A 308 15.04 -66.01 -3.49
C MET A 308 15.77 -66.65 -4.64
N TYR A 309 16.55 -65.89 -5.42
CA TYR A 309 17.28 -66.33 -6.60
C TYR A 309 18.79 -66.46 -6.33
N PHE A 310 19.14 -66.97 -5.13
CA PHE A 310 20.52 -67.01 -4.65
C PHE A 310 21.46 -67.85 -5.56
N TRP A 311 21.00 -68.97 -6.12
CA TRP A 311 21.82 -69.89 -6.90
C TRP A 311 21.72 -69.65 -8.42
N ASP A 312 20.81 -68.82 -8.89
CA ASP A 312 20.62 -68.59 -10.31
C ASP A 312 21.78 -67.80 -10.91
N MET A 313 22.38 -68.36 -11.98
CA MET A 313 23.44 -67.71 -12.71
C MET A 313 22.94 -66.77 -13.82
N THR A 314 21.79 -67.16 -14.42
CA THR A 314 21.13 -66.34 -15.48
C THR A 314 19.62 -66.49 -15.34
N LEU A 315 18.91 -65.46 -15.63
CA LEU A 315 17.46 -65.44 -15.69
C LEU A 315 17.05 -66.05 -17.05
N SER A 316 16.36 -67.23 -17.01
CA SER A 316 15.92 -67.93 -18.24
C SER A 316 14.50 -67.46 -18.61
N PRO A 317 14.22 -67.13 -19.90
CA PRO A 317 12.86 -66.84 -20.36
C PRO A 317 11.88 -68.07 -20.15
N ALA A 318 12.38 -69.32 -20.00
CA ALA A 318 11.55 -70.47 -19.72
C ALA A 318 10.85 -70.40 -18.35
N ASN A 319 11.38 -69.64 -17.39
CA ASN A 319 10.85 -69.53 -16.04
C ASN A 319 10.02 -68.27 -15.83
N THR A 320 9.70 -67.55 -16.88
CA THR A 320 8.98 -66.21 -16.79
C THR A 320 7.65 -66.35 -16.02
N MET A 321 6.93 -67.41 -16.13
CA MET A 321 5.65 -67.65 -15.45
C MET A 321 5.84 -67.76 -13.91
N VAL A 322 6.87 -68.48 -13.48
CA VAL A 322 7.19 -68.58 -12.04
C VAL A 322 7.66 -67.27 -11.50
N LEU A 323 8.58 -66.61 -12.21
CA LEU A 323 9.07 -65.32 -11.83
C LEU A 323 7.95 -64.28 -11.72
N ASN A 324 7.00 -64.22 -12.67
CA ASN A 324 5.87 -63.30 -12.61
C ASN A 324 4.97 -63.57 -11.40
N ASN A 325 4.77 -64.81 -10.98
CA ASN A 325 3.99 -65.14 -9.78
C ASN A 325 4.73 -64.67 -8.52
N ASP A 326 6.04 -64.95 -8.40
CA ASP A 326 6.86 -64.51 -7.28
C ASP A 326 6.88 -62.96 -7.18
N LEU A 327 7.04 -62.29 -8.31
CA LEU A 327 7.00 -60.79 -8.36
C LEU A 327 5.63 -60.23 -8.00
N ARG A 328 4.56 -60.96 -8.33
CA ARG A 328 3.20 -60.57 -7.93
C ARG A 328 3.01 -60.68 -6.41
N ASP A 329 3.43 -61.80 -5.82
CA ASP A 329 3.35 -62.00 -4.37
C ASP A 329 4.17 -60.92 -3.62
N MET A 330 5.37 -60.63 -4.13
CA MET A 330 6.20 -59.57 -3.60
C MET A 330 5.57 -58.19 -3.79
N SER A 331 4.89 -57.93 -4.89
CA SER A 331 4.22 -56.65 -5.13
C SER A 331 3.14 -56.38 -4.10
N TYR A 332 2.40 -57.41 -3.68
CA TYR A 332 1.45 -57.28 -2.56
C TYR A 332 2.15 -57.02 -1.22
N ALA A 333 3.27 -57.70 -0.97
CA ALA A 333 4.00 -57.55 0.30
C ALA A 333 4.64 -56.16 0.47
N TYR A 334 5.14 -55.57 -0.61
CA TYR A 334 5.82 -54.28 -0.59
C TYR A 334 4.93 -53.13 -1.06
N GLU A 335 3.68 -53.41 -1.45
CA GLU A 335 2.73 -52.45 -2.01
C GLU A 335 3.34 -51.65 -3.16
N MET A 336 3.96 -52.35 -4.13
CA MET A 336 4.63 -51.75 -5.29
C MET A 336 4.72 -52.75 -6.43
N ASP A 337 4.59 -52.23 -7.65
CA ASP A 337 4.88 -53.04 -8.84
C ASP A 337 6.37 -53.24 -9.01
N ILE A 338 6.75 -54.44 -9.54
CA ILE A 338 8.13 -54.85 -9.69
C ILE A 338 8.34 -55.37 -11.09
N HIS A 339 9.37 -54.82 -11.77
CA HIS A 339 9.78 -55.30 -13.09
C HIS A 339 11.23 -55.76 -13.05
N VAL A 340 11.53 -56.86 -13.71
CA VAL A 340 12.87 -57.45 -13.78
C VAL A 340 13.29 -57.54 -15.24
N TYR A 341 14.48 -56.99 -15.52
CA TYR A 341 15.09 -56.96 -16.84
C TYR A 341 16.37 -57.79 -16.84
N ASP A 342 16.73 -58.36 -18.00
CA ASP A 342 17.97 -59.11 -18.19
C ASP A 342 19.20 -58.16 -18.30
N LEU A 343 20.36 -58.76 -18.53
CA LEU A 343 21.61 -58.02 -18.76
C LEU A 343 21.63 -57.25 -20.11
N ASN A 344 20.70 -57.53 -21.03
CA ASN A 344 20.53 -56.81 -22.28
C ASN A 344 19.48 -55.71 -22.17
N GLY A 345 18.86 -55.54 -20.99
CA GLY A 345 17.80 -54.52 -20.75
C GLY A 345 16.41 -54.97 -21.21
N MET A 346 16.22 -56.25 -21.57
CA MET A 346 14.90 -56.81 -21.97
C MET A 346 14.13 -57.26 -20.73
N LEU A 347 12.82 -57.02 -20.72
CA LEU A 347 11.90 -57.50 -19.67
C LEU A 347 11.84 -59.02 -19.63
N ILE A 348 12.09 -59.60 -18.47
CA ILE A 348 11.95 -61.06 -18.24
C ILE A 348 10.78 -61.35 -17.35
N GLY A 349 10.54 -60.53 -16.34
CA GLY A 349 9.45 -60.76 -15.40
C GLY A 349 8.85 -59.46 -14.89
N THR A 350 7.55 -59.53 -14.54
CA THR A 350 6.82 -58.38 -14.03
C THR A 350 5.64 -58.83 -13.17
N SER A 351 5.31 -58.05 -12.15
CA SER A 351 4.09 -58.18 -11.35
C SER A 351 2.82 -57.90 -12.18
N VAL A 352 2.93 -57.17 -13.31
CA VAL A 352 1.81 -56.67 -14.14
C VAL A 352 1.95 -57.05 -15.63
N PRO A 353 1.94 -58.32 -15.99
CA PRO A 353 2.22 -58.76 -17.38
C PRO A 353 1.28 -58.17 -18.42
N LYS A 354 0.01 -57.96 -18.06
CA LYS A 354 -1.02 -57.48 -18.98
C LYS A 354 -0.74 -56.04 -19.47
N LEU A 355 -0.13 -55.15 -18.66
CA LEU A 355 0.21 -53.79 -19.10
C LEU A 355 1.25 -53.79 -20.23
N PHE A 356 2.20 -54.72 -20.18
CA PHE A 356 3.19 -54.89 -21.23
C PHE A 356 2.59 -55.54 -22.47
N GLN A 357 1.67 -56.50 -22.30
CA GLN A 357 0.97 -57.18 -23.41
C GLN A 357 0.10 -56.20 -24.21
N HIS A 358 -0.50 -55.21 -23.54
CA HIS A 358 -1.28 -54.15 -24.20
C HIS A 358 -0.43 -52.97 -24.70
N GLY A 359 0.90 -53.05 -24.63
CA GLY A 359 1.80 -52.02 -25.12
C GLY A 359 1.83 -50.72 -24.31
N LEU A 360 1.27 -50.74 -23.09
CA LEU A 360 1.26 -49.55 -22.24
C LEU A 360 2.64 -49.23 -21.65
N LEU A 361 3.43 -50.30 -21.41
CA LEU A 361 4.78 -50.16 -20.85
C LEU A 361 5.81 -50.77 -21.83
N PRO A 362 7.01 -50.18 -21.88
CA PRO A 362 8.08 -50.62 -22.79
C PRO A 362 8.72 -51.92 -22.32
N MET A 363 9.07 -52.79 -23.29
CA MET A 363 9.78 -54.04 -23.00
C MET A 363 11.26 -53.84 -22.66
N HIS A 364 11.82 -52.68 -22.89
CA HIS A 364 13.20 -52.33 -22.57
C HIS A 364 13.27 -51.47 -21.34
N ILE A 365 14.32 -51.65 -20.54
CA ILE A 365 14.65 -50.79 -19.42
C ILE A 365 14.93 -49.34 -19.87
N ALA A 366 14.70 -48.36 -19.04
CA ALA A 366 15.11 -47.02 -19.31
C ALA A 366 16.64 -46.94 -19.55
N PRO A 367 17.10 -46.09 -20.47
CA PRO A 367 18.52 -46.06 -20.88
C PRO A 367 19.46 -45.60 -19.74
N GLN A 368 19.07 -44.66 -18.93
CA GLN A 368 19.93 -44.12 -17.86
C GLN A 368 20.42 -45.20 -16.89
N PRO A 369 19.56 -45.97 -16.24
CA PRO A 369 19.98 -47.04 -15.33
C PRO A 369 20.83 -48.11 -16.01
N PHE A 370 20.62 -48.34 -17.32
CA PHE A 370 21.34 -49.32 -18.07
C PHE A 370 22.78 -48.90 -18.39
N PHE A 371 22.98 -47.65 -18.84
CA PHE A 371 24.29 -47.14 -19.31
C PHE A 371 25.13 -46.51 -18.20
N LEU A 372 24.53 -45.89 -17.18
CA LEU A 372 25.30 -45.17 -16.13
C LEU A 372 25.79 -46.10 -15.00
N ASN A 373 25.34 -47.32 -14.93
CA ASN A 373 25.83 -48.40 -14.01
C ASN A 373 25.85 -47.97 -12.52
N GLU A 374 24.86 -47.18 -12.10
CA GLU A 374 24.69 -46.78 -10.70
C GLU A 374 24.01 -47.90 -9.90
N SER A 375 24.41 -48.13 -8.65
CA SER A 375 23.87 -49.21 -7.81
C SER A 375 22.38 -49.06 -7.49
N THR A 376 21.87 -47.83 -7.43
CA THR A 376 20.44 -47.50 -7.30
C THR A 376 20.22 -46.10 -7.83
N MET A 377 19.30 -45.96 -8.79
CA MET A 377 18.94 -44.69 -9.42
C MET A 377 17.43 -44.47 -9.31
N VAL A 378 17.02 -43.23 -9.08
CA VAL A 378 15.61 -42.83 -9.12
C VAL A 378 15.46 -41.74 -10.18
N GLN A 379 14.57 -41.95 -11.13
CA GLN A 379 14.31 -41.03 -12.22
C GLN A 379 12.81 -40.80 -12.45
N TYR A 380 12.49 -39.74 -13.16
CA TYR A 380 11.13 -39.53 -13.66
C TYR A 380 10.92 -40.23 -14.99
N GLU A 381 9.80 -40.91 -15.11
CA GLU A 381 9.32 -41.52 -16.32
C GLU A 381 7.90 -41.03 -16.63
N HIS A 382 7.39 -41.31 -17.81
CA HIS A 382 6.05 -40.95 -18.20
C HIS A 382 5.35 -42.04 -19.01
N ILE A 383 4.04 -42.09 -18.81
CA ILE A 383 3.12 -42.84 -19.68
C ILE A 383 2.10 -41.80 -20.15
N GLY A 384 2.11 -41.47 -21.45
CA GLY A 384 1.36 -40.32 -21.92
C GLY A 384 1.78 -39.02 -21.16
N ASP A 385 0.81 -38.28 -20.66
CA ASP A 385 1.04 -37.06 -19.90
C ASP A 385 1.30 -37.30 -18.39
N VAL A 386 1.15 -38.56 -17.93
CA VAL A 386 1.33 -38.94 -16.53
C VAL A 386 2.80 -39.18 -16.21
N ARG A 387 3.36 -38.34 -15.33
CA ARG A 387 4.73 -38.52 -14.84
C ARG A 387 4.74 -39.34 -13.55
N TYR A 388 5.69 -40.25 -13.44
CA TYR A 388 5.89 -41.07 -12.24
C TYR A 388 7.38 -41.20 -11.93
N LEU A 389 7.70 -41.62 -10.70
CA LEU A 389 9.06 -41.96 -10.29
C LEU A 389 9.29 -43.46 -10.49
N SER A 390 10.47 -43.84 -11.00
CA SER A 390 10.90 -45.21 -11.08
C SER A 390 12.26 -45.35 -10.41
N ALA A 391 12.36 -46.32 -9.49
CA ALA A 391 13.66 -46.64 -8.90
C ALA A 391 14.23 -47.88 -9.61
N TYR A 392 15.46 -47.77 -10.02
CA TYR A 392 16.22 -48.83 -10.64
C TYR A 392 17.33 -49.29 -9.73
N THR A 393 17.52 -50.59 -9.64
CA THR A 393 18.64 -51.18 -8.90
C THR A 393 19.15 -52.42 -9.62
N GLU A 394 20.42 -52.74 -9.41
CA GLU A 394 21.01 -53.96 -9.96
C GLU A 394 20.39 -55.22 -9.31
N PHE A 395 20.07 -56.21 -10.13
CA PHE A 395 19.71 -57.52 -9.65
C PHE A 395 20.98 -58.37 -9.56
N ILE A 396 21.39 -58.72 -8.34
CA ILE A 396 22.55 -59.54 -8.06
C ILE A 396 22.14 -60.84 -7.42
N ASN A 397 22.83 -61.93 -7.74
CA ASN A 397 22.61 -63.22 -7.09
C ASN A 397 23.38 -63.37 -5.78
N GLY A 398 23.30 -64.48 -5.11
CA GLY A 398 24.02 -64.78 -3.87
C GLY A 398 25.54 -64.76 -3.98
N ASN A 399 26.09 -64.92 -5.18
CA ASN A 399 27.52 -64.84 -5.48
C ASN A 399 27.97 -63.45 -5.85
N HIS A 400 27.16 -62.43 -5.61
CA HIS A 400 27.40 -61.01 -5.98
C HIS A 400 27.61 -60.80 -7.49
N THR A 401 27.11 -61.70 -8.32
CA THR A 401 27.14 -61.52 -9.76
C THR A 401 25.88 -60.81 -10.22
N LYS A 402 26.01 -59.77 -11.04
CA LYS A 402 24.88 -59.07 -11.65
C LYS A 402 24.21 -60.00 -12.67
N ILE A 403 22.92 -60.27 -12.51
CA ILE A 403 22.10 -61.12 -13.38
C ILE A 403 21.01 -60.34 -14.10
N GLY A 404 20.83 -59.08 -13.79
CA GLY A 404 19.85 -58.19 -14.42
C GLY A 404 19.63 -56.89 -13.69
N TYR A 405 18.47 -56.32 -13.89
CA TYR A 405 18.04 -55.05 -13.25
C TYR A 405 16.62 -55.21 -12.69
N ILE A 406 16.34 -54.49 -11.64
CA ILE A 406 15.04 -54.40 -11.00
C ILE A 406 14.54 -52.97 -11.14
N ALA A 407 13.32 -52.78 -11.62
CA ALA A 407 12.65 -51.48 -11.65
C ALA A 407 11.39 -51.48 -10.78
N LEU A 408 11.20 -50.41 -10.04
CA LEU A 408 10.07 -50.22 -9.14
C LEU A 408 9.40 -48.89 -9.48
N PRO A 409 8.33 -48.90 -10.26
CA PRO A 409 7.57 -47.70 -10.56
C PRO A 409 6.76 -47.27 -9.35
N SER A 410 6.70 -45.95 -9.12
CA SER A 410 5.93 -45.33 -8.05
C SER A 410 5.16 -44.17 -8.62
N PHE A 411 3.87 -44.29 -8.71
CA PHE A 411 2.99 -43.22 -9.18
C PHE A 411 2.63 -42.33 -8.02
N ILE A 412 3.30 -41.18 -7.94
CA ILE A 412 2.91 -40.10 -7.04
C ILE A 412 1.81 -39.32 -7.75
N SER A 413 0.55 -39.64 -7.43
CA SER A 413 -0.56 -38.94 -8.06
C SER A 413 -0.53 -37.45 -7.71
N GLN A 414 -0.95 -36.57 -8.64
CA GLN A 414 -1.17 -35.15 -8.34
C GLN A 414 -2.10 -34.95 -7.13
N LYS A 415 -3.01 -35.92 -6.92
CA LYS A 415 -3.90 -36.02 -5.76
C LYS A 415 -3.10 -36.07 -4.44
N GLU A 416 -2.06 -36.92 -4.36
CA GLU A 416 -1.24 -37.03 -3.15
C GLU A 416 -0.47 -35.75 -2.88
N ILE A 417 0.12 -35.13 -3.92
CA ILE A 417 0.79 -33.84 -3.82
C ILE A 417 -0.19 -32.79 -3.36
N ASN A 418 -1.37 -32.70 -3.98
CA ASN A 418 -2.41 -31.75 -3.64
C ASN A 418 -2.94 -31.96 -2.23
N THR A 419 -3.14 -33.21 -1.80
CA THR A 419 -3.59 -33.55 -0.44
C THR A 419 -2.53 -33.14 0.60
N HIS A 420 -1.25 -33.42 0.29
CA HIS A 420 -0.15 -32.98 1.16
C HIS A 420 -0.11 -31.43 1.27
N LEU A 421 -0.19 -30.72 0.15
CA LEU A 421 -0.22 -29.26 0.13
C LEU A 421 -1.44 -28.70 0.87
N GLN A 422 -2.62 -29.33 0.72
CA GLN A 422 -3.81 -28.96 1.49
C GLN A 422 -3.61 -29.13 2.99
N ALA A 423 -3.11 -30.30 3.41
CA ALA A 423 -2.82 -30.58 4.81
C ALA A 423 -1.80 -29.58 5.39
N TYR A 424 -0.80 -29.21 4.58
CA TYR A 424 0.17 -28.18 4.92
C TYR A 424 -0.49 -26.80 5.03
N MET A 425 -1.30 -26.40 4.04
CA MET A 425 -2.01 -25.11 4.04
C MET A 425 -2.97 -24.96 5.22
N VAL A 426 -3.74 -26.00 5.56
CA VAL A 426 -4.63 -25.99 6.72
C VAL A 426 -3.88 -25.70 8.03
N LYS A 427 -2.65 -26.19 8.15
CA LYS A 427 -1.80 -25.96 9.34
C LYS A 427 -1.16 -24.57 9.34
N VAL A 428 -0.71 -24.10 8.18
CA VAL A 428 0.14 -22.92 8.05
C VAL A 428 -0.66 -21.63 7.83
N LEU A 429 -1.80 -21.70 7.12
CA LEU A 429 -2.65 -20.55 6.83
C LEU A 429 -3.11 -19.78 8.08
N PRO A 430 -3.59 -20.44 9.16
CA PRO A 430 -3.94 -19.73 10.40
C PRO A 430 -2.77 -18.98 11.01
N LEU A 431 -1.56 -19.56 10.97
CA LEU A 431 -0.35 -18.92 11.47
C LEU A 431 -0.02 -17.65 10.67
N TYR A 432 -0.07 -17.71 9.33
CA TYR A 432 0.13 -16.54 8.48
C TYR A 432 -0.94 -15.47 8.68
N LEU A 433 -2.20 -15.87 8.94
CA LEU A 433 -3.26 -14.94 9.27
C LEU A 433 -2.99 -14.19 10.59
N ILE A 434 -2.54 -14.91 11.61
CA ILE A 434 -2.14 -14.32 12.90
C ILE A 434 -0.96 -13.35 12.70
N LEU A 435 0.06 -13.76 11.92
CA LEU A 435 1.21 -12.90 11.61
C LEU A 435 0.78 -11.64 10.84
N LEU A 436 -0.15 -11.78 9.91
CA LEU A 436 -0.71 -10.64 9.17
C LEU A 436 -1.44 -9.67 10.10
N LEU A 437 -2.30 -10.18 10.99
CA LEU A 437 -3.01 -9.35 11.97
C LEU A 437 -2.02 -8.67 12.92
N ALA A 438 -1.03 -9.39 13.42
CA ALA A 438 0.01 -8.82 14.26
C ALA A 438 0.79 -7.71 13.53
N ALA A 439 1.17 -7.94 12.27
CA ALA A 439 1.87 -6.95 11.47
C ALA A 439 1.02 -5.68 11.23
N ILE A 440 -0.29 -5.83 10.96
CA ILE A 440 -1.21 -4.70 10.82
C ILE A 440 -1.30 -3.91 12.12
N VAL A 441 -1.39 -4.58 13.27
CA VAL A 441 -1.42 -3.93 14.60
C VAL A 441 -0.12 -3.17 14.86
N VAL A 442 1.04 -3.77 14.54
CA VAL A 442 2.35 -3.11 14.68
C VAL A 442 2.46 -1.88 13.79
N VAL A 443 2.11 -2.00 12.50
CA VAL A 443 2.11 -0.87 11.55
C VAL A 443 1.16 0.24 12.02
N TRP A 444 -0.02 -0.12 12.51
CA TRP A 444 -0.98 0.83 13.06
C TRP A 444 -0.45 1.51 14.33
N GLY A 445 0.18 0.76 15.24
CA GLY A 445 0.80 1.27 16.47
C GLY A 445 1.92 2.26 16.18
N ILE A 446 2.88 1.89 15.31
CA ILE A 446 3.99 2.76 14.89
C ILE A 446 3.44 4.03 14.21
N SER A 447 2.51 3.87 13.28
CA SER A 447 1.88 5.00 12.59
C SER A 447 1.20 5.97 13.57
N ARG A 448 0.49 5.44 14.56
CA ARG A 448 -0.19 6.24 15.60
C ARG A 448 0.82 6.95 16.51
N MET A 449 1.88 6.27 16.94
CA MET A 449 2.93 6.81 17.81
C MET A 449 3.60 8.03 17.16
N VAL A 450 4.09 7.87 15.93
CA VAL A 450 4.73 8.97 15.17
C VAL A 450 3.76 10.12 14.89
N THR A 451 2.52 9.81 14.52
CA THR A 451 1.54 10.84 14.15
C THR A 451 1.02 11.60 15.37
N SER A 452 0.87 10.94 16.54
CA SER A 452 0.40 11.59 17.76
C SER A 452 1.41 12.61 18.28
N SER A 453 2.69 12.24 18.27
CA SER A 453 3.78 13.11 18.71
C SER A 453 3.91 14.39 17.85
N LEU A 454 3.92 14.21 16.52
CA LEU A 454 3.94 15.35 15.59
C LEU A 454 2.65 16.19 15.63
N GLY A 455 1.51 15.53 15.88
CA GLY A 455 0.21 16.18 16.02
C GLY A 455 0.15 17.11 17.25
N MET A 456 0.78 16.73 18.35
CA MET A 456 0.89 17.53 19.56
C MET A 456 1.63 18.83 19.28
N VAL A 457 2.81 18.74 18.66
CA VAL A 457 3.60 19.93 18.28
C VAL A 457 2.82 20.83 17.33
N SER A 458 2.20 20.25 16.28
CA SER A 458 1.41 21.02 15.31
C SER A 458 0.19 21.72 15.94
N ASN A 459 -0.47 21.11 16.92
CA ASN A 459 -1.61 21.72 17.60
C ASN A 459 -1.17 22.87 18.51
N GLN A 460 -0.06 22.75 19.22
CA GLN A 460 0.47 23.82 20.05
C GLN A 460 0.90 25.02 19.19
N LEU A 461 1.56 24.79 18.05
CA LEU A 461 1.89 25.84 17.09
C LEU A 461 0.65 26.62 16.59
N LYS A 462 -0.50 25.96 16.42
CA LYS A 462 -1.76 26.61 15.98
C LYS A 462 -2.44 27.40 17.08
N LEU A 463 -2.29 26.99 18.32
CA LEU A 463 -2.92 27.63 19.49
C LEU A 463 -2.17 28.86 19.94
N HIS A 464 -0.90 28.99 19.53
CA HIS A 464 -0.09 30.14 19.90
C HIS A 464 -0.57 31.41 19.17
N ARG A 465 -1.15 32.35 19.93
CA ARG A 465 -1.49 33.71 19.51
C ARG A 465 -0.58 34.67 20.23
N MET A 466 -0.13 35.70 19.53
CA MET A 466 0.64 36.77 20.16
C MET A 466 -0.11 37.33 21.37
N GLY A 467 0.52 37.32 22.55
CA GLY A 467 -0.02 37.85 23.81
C GLY A 467 -0.56 36.83 24.80
N GLU A 468 -0.61 35.53 24.47
CA GLU A 468 -0.92 34.48 25.45
C GLU A 468 0.36 33.87 26.06
N SER A 469 0.28 33.45 27.34
CA SER A 469 1.42 32.86 28.06
C SER A 469 2.04 31.69 27.29
N THR A 470 3.36 31.73 27.17
CA THR A 470 4.17 30.63 26.59
C THR A 470 3.91 29.33 27.33
N ARG A 471 3.27 28.37 26.67
CA ARG A 471 3.13 27.01 27.19
C ARG A 471 4.18 26.14 26.54
N HIS A 472 5.09 25.60 27.35
CA HIS A 472 6.01 24.56 26.91
C HIS A 472 5.26 23.26 26.61
N ILE A 473 5.78 22.51 25.64
CA ILE A 473 5.33 21.15 25.38
C ILE A 473 6.11 20.23 26.32
N ASP A 474 5.39 19.46 27.12
CA ASP A 474 5.98 18.38 27.95
C ASP A 474 6.07 17.10 27.12
N TYR A 475 7.31 16.67 26.88
CA TYR A 475 7.60 15.48 26.09
C TYR A 475 8.78 14.73 26.73
N SER A 476 8.51 13.51 27.19
CA SER A 476 9.44 12.75 28.04
C SER A 476 10.41 11.84 27.30
N TYR A 477 10.31 11.72 25.96
CA TYR A 477 11.16 10.83 25.17
C TYR A 477 12.35 11.59 24.59
N SER A 478 13.53 10.90 24.52
CA SER A 478 14.78 11.43 23.97
C SER A 478 14.95 10.97 22.50
N ASP A 479 13.94 11.20 21.68
CA ASP A 479 13.95 10.89 20.24
C ASP A 479 14.02 12.19 19.41
N GLU A 480 13.94 12.08 18.07
CA GLU A 480 13.97 13.21 17.14
C GLU A 480 12.80 14.18 17.37
N VAL A 481 11.69 13.68 17.90
CA VAL A 481 10.54 14.52 18.27
C VAL A 481 10.84 15.26 19.57
N GLY A 482 11.55 14.66 20.51
CA GLY A 482 12.05 15.29 21.73
C GLY A 482 13.03 16.44 21.44
N GLU A 483 13.92 16.24 20.49
CA GLU A 483 14.82 17.30 20.01
C GLU A 483 14.04 18.45 19.38
N LEU A 484 13.04 18.15 18.52
CA LEU A 484 12.15 19.15 17.94
C LEU A 484 11.37 19.92 19.00
N VAL A 485 10.86 19.24 20.03
CA VAL A 485 10.16 19.87 21.17
C VAL A 485 11.09 20.77 21.96
N THR A 486 12.32 20.35 22.19
CA THR A 486 13.34 21.15 22.89
C THR A 486 13.61 22.45 22.11
N HIS A 487 13.86 22.37 20.81
CA HIS A 487 14.06 23.54 19.97
C HIS A 487 12.83 24.44 19.90
N TYR A 488 11.63 23.85 19.86
CA TYR A 488 10.39 24.63 19.94
C TYR A 488 10.29 25.39 21.25
N ASN A 489 10.53 24.76 22.40
CA ASN A 489 10.46 25.42 23.71
C ASN A 489 11.49 26.54 23.83
N GLN A 490 12.73 26.32 23.37
CA GLN A 490 13.78 27.35 23.31
C GLN A 490 13.38 28.55 22.42
N MET A 491 12.76 28.29 21.27
CA MET A 491 12.26 29.34 20.39
C MET A 491 11.13 30.13 21.06
N MET A 492 10.26 29.49 21.83
CA MET A 492 9.18 30.12 22.54
C MET A 492 9.71 31.04 23.66
N ASP A 493 10.75 30.57 24.40
CA ASP A 493 11.42 31.41 25.42
C ASP A 493 12.09 32.65 24.79
N ALA A 494 12.80 32.46 23.69
CA ALA A 494 13.42 33.57 22.97
C ALA A 494 12.40 34.56 22.42
N LEU A 495 11.24 34.09 21.98
CA LEU A 495 10.14 34.94 21.52
C LEU A 495 9.55 35.75 22.69
N ALA A 496 9.34 35.12 23.85
CA ALA A 496 8.87 35.78 25.06
C ALA A 496 9.83 36.92 25.50
N ASP A 497 11.12 36.61 25.59
CA ASP A 497 12.15 37.60 25.92
C ASP A 497 12.19 38.77 24.91
N SER A 498 12.08 38.47 23.62
CA SER A 498 12.05 39.46 22.56
C SER A 498 10.82 40.39 22.66
N THR A 499 9.64 39.81 22.95
CA THR A 499 8.41 40.62 23.11
C THR A 499 8.47 41.53 24.34
N GLU A 500 9.03 41.05 25.45
CA GLU A 500 9.24 41.86 26.65
C GLU A 500 10.22 43.01 26.40
N ARG A 501 11.34 42.72 25.70
CA ARG A 501 12.30 43.76 25.31
C ARG A 501 11.68 44.83 24.40
N LEU A 502 10.86 44.42 23.44
CA LEU A 502 10.15 45.37 22.56
C LEU A 502 9.20 46.27 23.35
N ALA A 503 8.39 45.68 24.23
CA ALA A 503 7.46 46.44 25.07
C ALA A 503 8.20 47.42 25.98
N ARG A 504 9.36 47.06 26.53
CA ARG A 504 10.22 47.95 27.31
C ARG A 504 10.78 49.07 26.46
N THR A 505 11.26 48.79 25.27
CA THR A 505 11.82 49.76 24.34
C THR A 505 10.76 50.79 23.90
N GLU A 506 9.54 50.33 23.61
CA GLU A 506 8.41 51.19 23.25
C GLU A 506 8.05 52.15 24.41
N ARG A 507 8.01 51.63 25.66
CA ARG A 507 7.79 52.47 26.85
C ARG A 507 8.89 53.52 27.02
N GLU A 508 10.16 53.16 26.85
CA GLU A 508 11.28 54.09 26.96
C GLU A 508 11.24 55.19 25.87
N MET A 509 10.87 54.84 24.64
CA MET A 509 10.71 55.81 23.55
C MET A 509 9.57 56.79 23.80
N ALA A 510 8.42 56.27 24.26
CA ALA A 510 7.29 57.12 24.64
C ALA A 510 7.69 58.11 25.77
N TRP A 511 8.40 57.58 26.79
CA TRP A 511 8.93 58.41 27.89
C TRP A 511 9.88 59.50 27.41
N ARG A 512 10.85 59.22 26.55
CA ARG A 512 11.81 60.19 26.01
C ARG A 512 11.09 61.28 25.21
N THR A 513 10.10 60.97 24.44
CA THR A 513 9.32 61.87 23.63
C THR A 513 8.53 62.84 24.54
N MET A 514 7.89 62.33 25.58
CA MET A 514 7.15 63.13 26.55
C MET A 514 8.04 64.02 27.39
N ALA A 515 9.17 63.54 27.89
CA ALA A 515 10.10 64.31 28.66
C ALA A 515 10.58 65.54 27.88
N ARG A 516 10.84 65.44 26.59
CA ARG A 516 11.21 66.57 25.71
C ARG A 516 10.07 67.54 25.57
N GLN A 517 8.84 67.04 25.44
CA GLN A 517 7.67 67.90 25.28
C GLN A 517 7.36 68.72 26.57
N VAL A 518 7.41 68.06 27.74
CA VAL A 518 7.21 68.67 29.03
C VAL A 518 8.28 69.74 29.28
N ALA A 519 9.54 69.51 28.94
CA ALA A 519 10.58 70.49 29.03
C ALA A 519 10.25 71.75 28.18
N HIS A 520 9.65 71.50 26.98
CA HIS A 520 9.22 72.64 26.13
C HIS A 520 8.06 73.45 26.73
N GLU A 521 7.06 72.69 27.32
CA GLU A 521 5.89 73.36 27.96
C GLU A 521 6.22 74.06 29.26
N ILE A 522 7.22 73.60 30.01
CA ILE A 522 7.76 74.30 31.19
C ILE A 522 8.46 75.63 30.75
N ASN A 523 9.23 75.62 29.66
CA ASN A 523 9.94 76.77 29.17
C ASN A 523 8.99 77.88 28.64
N ASN A 524 7.80 77.52 28.15
CA ASN A 524 6.83 78.45 27.60
C ASN A 524 6.33 79.47 28.62
N PRO A 525 5.89 79.16 29.87
CA PRO A 525 5.51 80.12 30.87
C PRO A 525 6.72 80.82 31.53
N LEU A 526 7.87 80.12 31.62
CA LEU A 526 9.07 80.70 32.22
C LEU A 526 9.60 81.87 31.45
N THR A 527 9.51 81.92 30.14
CA THR A 527 9.99 83.05 29.30
C THR A 527 9.16 84.30 29.50
N PRO A 528 7.80 84.30 29.45
CA PRO A 528 7.00 85.46 29.81
C PRO A 528 7.23 85.93 31.25
N MET A 529 7.32 84.99 32.22
CA MET A 529 7.58 85.29 33.61
C MET A 529 8.89 86.10 33.78
N LYS A 530 9.97 85.64 33.10
CA LYS A 530 11.25 86.29 33.10
C LYS A 530 11.15 87.74 32.50
N LEU A 531 10.44 87.87 31.36
CA LEU A 531 10.24 89.14 30.70
C LEU A 531 9.43 90.10 31.56
N THR A 532 8.35 89.61 32.21
CA THR A 532 7.51 90.43 33.11
C THR A 532 8.31 90.91 34.33
N LEU A 533 9.13 90.05 34.95
CA LEU A 533 10.05 90.43 36.01
C LEU A 533 11.08 91.47 35.57
N GLN A 534 11.65 91.31 34.38
CA GLN A 534 12.59 92.26 33.80
C GLN A 534 11.92 93.68 33.53
N GLN A 535 10.66 93.63 33.10
CA GLN A 535 9.86 94.79 32.85
C GLN A 535 9.56 95.54 34.20
N LEU A 536 9.15 94.82 35.23
CA LEU A 536 8.96 95.29 36.58
C LEU A 536 10.25 95.95 37.12
N GLN A 537 11.39 95.31 36.93
CA GLN A 537 12.68 95.80 37.36
C GLN A 537 13.06 97.09 36.65
N ARG A 538 12.73 97.29 35.38
CA ARG A 538 12.97 98.49 34.57
C ARG A 538 12.07 99.64 34.95
N THR A 539 10.82 99.39 35.40
CA THR A 539 9.85 100.42 35.79
C THR A 539 10.01 100.84 37.25
N LYS A 540 10.87 100.19 38.03
CA LYS A 540 11.14 100.55 39.44
C LYS A 540 11.63 102.02 39.57
N GLY A 541 10.90 102.79 40.40
CA GLY A 541 11.20 104.25 40.65
C GLY A 541 10.54 105.20 39.66
N THR A 542 9.65 104.77 38.79
CA THR A 542 8.84 105.62 37.91
C THR A 542 7.38 105.70 38.42
N GLU A 543 6.65 106.81 38.11
CA GLU A 543 5.23 106.98 38.50
C GLU A 543 4.27 105.89 37.99
N ARG A 544 4.71 105.04 37.04
CA ARG A 544 3.93 103.96 36.48
C ARG A 544 4.18 102.62 37.16
N PHE A 545 4.99 102.55 38.21
CA PHE A 545 5.38 101.28 38.84
C PHE A 545 4.20 100.53 39.48
N ASP A 546 3.33 101.20 40.25
CA ASP A 546 2.23 100.55 40.99
C ASP A 546 1.20 99.90 40.03
N ALA A 547 0.81 100.63 38.98
CA ALA A 547 -0.11 100.05 37.97
C ALA A 547 0.53 98.96 37.15
N ALA A 548 1.85 98.95 36.93
CA ALA A 548 2.59 97.87 36.28
C ALA A 548 2.81 96.68 37.22
N PHE A 549 2.98 96.93 38.51
CA PHE A 549 3.21 95.96 39.55
C PHE A 549 1.98 95.01 39.70
N ASP A 550 0.78 95.59 39.89
CA ASP A 550 -0.45 94.76 40.05
C ASP A 550 -0.71 93.91 38.83
N ARG A 551 -0.61 94.44 37.61
CA ARG A 551 -0.82 93.72 36.37
C ARG A 551 0.22 92.64 36.18
N SER A 552 1.50 92.91 36.46
CA SER A 552 2.58 91.93 36.34
C SER A 552 2.53 90.86 37.38
N THR A 553 2.14 91.18 38.62
CA THR A 553 1.96 90.17 39.69
C THR A 553 0.83 89.20 39.34
N GLN A 554 -0.28 89.74 38.83
CA GLN A 554 -1.40 88.92 38.39
C GLN A 554 -0.98 87.97 37.28
N LEU A 555 -0.24 88.47 36.27
CA LEU A 555 0.29 87.59 35.17
C LEU A 555 1.28 86.53 35.69
N LEU A 556 2.16 86.88 36.65
CA LEU A 556 3.12 85.94 37.24
C LEU A 556 2.41 84.85 38.02
N ILE A 557 1.39 85.21 38.84
CA ILE A 557 0.59 84.20 39.57
C ILE A 557 -0.10 83.28 38.58
N GLU A 558 -0.71 83.77 37.52
CA GLU A 558 -1.34 82.98 36.48
C GLU A 558 -0.36 82.02 35.80
N GLN A 559 0.87 82.43 35.48
CA GLN A 559 1.89 81.57 34.91
C GLN A 559 2.42 80.52 35.90
N ILE A 560 2.51 80.85 37.21
CA ILE A 560 2.89 79.92 38.28
C ILE A 560 1.82 78.82 38.42
N ASP A 561 0.54 79.20 38.40
CA ASP A 561 -0.57 78.32 38.47
C ASP A 561 -0.59 77.32 37.24
N ASN A 562 -0.32 77.89 36.07
CA ASN A 562 -0.19 77.13 34.85
C ASN A 562 1.00 76.10 34.94
N LEU A 563 2.17 76.53 35.42
CA LEU A 563 3.32 75.67 35.64
C LEU A 563 3.03 74.62 36.68
N SER A 564 2.34 74.94 37.77
CA SER A 564 1.89 73.96 38.78
C SER A 564 0.93 72.91 38.18
N HIS A 565 0.06 73.32 37.28
CA HIS A 565 -0.86 72.48 36.58
C HIS A 565 -0.12 71.47 35.63
N ILE A 566 0.86 71.95 34.84
CA ILE A 566 1.72 71.17 33.98
C ILE A 566 2.48 70.13 34.83
N ALA A 567 3.11 70.53 35.93
CA ALA A 567 3.84 69.60 36.81
C ALA A 567 2.95 68.51 37.44
N LYS A 568 1.75 68.90 37.90
CA LYS A 568 0.77 67.95 38.45
C LYS A 568 0.32 66.97 37.38
N SER A 569 0.06 67.40 36.16
CA SER A 569 -0.38 66.55 35.03
C SER A 569 0.71 65.58 34.60
N PHE A 570 1.97 66.05 34.55
CA PHE A 570 3.12 65.18 34.27
C PHE A 570 3.33 64.13 35.37
N SER A 571 3.23 64.54 36.66
CA SER A 571 3.35 63.63 37.79
C SER A 571 2.24 62.58 37.77
N SER A 572 1.02 62.90 37.39
CA SER A 572 -0.10 61.94 37.24
C SER A 572 0.13 60.97 36.08
N PHE A 573 0.71 61.43 34.98
CA PHE A 573 1.09 60.56 33.85
C PHE A 573 2.27 59.66 34.21
N ALA A 574 3.30 60.19 34.87
CA ALA A 574 4.47 59.46 35.31
C ALA A 574 4.14 58.35 36.33
N LYS A 575 3.10 58.53 37.12
CA LYS A 575 2.57 57.56 38.11
C LYS A 575 1.45 56.70 37.56
N MET A 576 1.21 56.71 36.23
CA MET A 576 0.09 55.94 35.68
C MET A 576 0.24 54.46 36.03
N PRO A 577 -0.61 53.91 36.91
CA PRO A 577 -0.56 52.50 37.29
C PRO A 577 -0.91 51.65 36.08
N GLU A 578 -0.30 50.46 36.00
CA GLU A 578 -0.71 49.47 35.01
C GLU A 578 -2.21 49.19 35.15
N VAL A 579 -2.90 49.16 34.00
CA VAL A 579 -4.35 48.84 33.99
C VAL A 579 -4.49 47.40 34.45
N ASN A 580 -5.27 47.16 35.51
CA ASN A 580 -5.54 45.83 36.04
C ASN A 580 -6.98 45.44 35.68
N PRO A 581 -7.22 44.79 34.54
CA PRO A 581 -8.55 44.44 34.09
C PRO A 581 -9.13 43.30 34.91
N ILE A 582 -10.15 43.57 35.68
CA ILE A 582 -10.90 42.61 36.48
C ILE A 582 -12.39 42.65 36.09
N LYS A 583 -13.16 41.70 36.58
CA LYS A 583 -14.62 41.70 36.43
C LYS A 583 -15.22 42.78 37.32
N VAL A 584 -15.86 43.77 36.76
CA VAL A 584 -16.43 44.95 37.45
C VAL A 584 -17.89 45.12 37.04
N ASP A 585 -18.76 45.43 37.99
CA ASP A 585 -20.11 45.88 37.69
C ASP A 585 -20.06 47.36 37.25
N VAL A 586 -19.97 47.54 35.92
CA VAL A 586 -19.82 48.85 35.30
C VAL A 586 -21.13 49.64 35.37
N ALA A 587 -22.29 48.99 35.41
CA ALA A 587 -23.57 49.67 35.59
C ALA A 587 -23.67 50.33 36.97
N SER A 588 -23.33 49.60 38.03
CA SER A 588 -23.28 50.15 39.40
C SER A 588 -22.28 51.31 39.54
N LYS A 589 -21.06 51.18 38.94
CA LYS A 589 -20.05 52.25 38.94
C LYS A 589 -20.56 53.50 38.22
N LEU A 590 -21.24 53.37 37.09
CA LEU A 590 -21.76 54.47 36.30
C LEU A 590 -22.97 55.13 36.98
N SER A 591 -23.91 54.35 37.52
CA SER A 591 -25.06 54.88 38.29
C SER A 591 -24.60 55.69 39.50
N ASN A 592 -23.67 55.13 40.30
CA ASN A 592 -23.08 55.81 41.45
C ASN A 592 -22.35 57.09 41.03
N PHE A 593 -21.61 57.09 39.93
CA PHE A 593 -20.94 58.25 39.38
C PHE A 593 -21.95 59.34 38.98
N VAL A 594 -23.04 58.98 38.31
CA VAL A 594 -24.10 59.94 37.92
C VAL A 594 -24.79 60.52 39.14
N ALA A 595 -25.09 59.70 40.16
CA ALA A 595 -25.66 60.15 41.40
C ALA A 595 -24.75 61.18 42.11
N LEU A 596 -23.46 60.93 42.13
CA LEU A 596 -22.49 61.86 42.72
C LEU A 596 -22.43 63.20 41.95
N MET A 597 -22.46 63.13 40.61
CA MET A 597 -22.41 64.36 39.77
C MET A 597 -23.66 65.17 39.79
N ARG A 598 -24.85 64.58 40.01
CA ARG A 598 -26.14 65.29 40.23
C ARG A 598 -26.19 66.08 41.53
N ASN A 599 -25.46 65.65 42.55
CA ASN A 599 -25.38 66.37 43.85
C ASN A 599 -24.37 67.51 43.85
N ASN A 600 -23.63 67.76 42.74
CA ASN A 600 -22.66 68.87 42.59
C ASN A 600 -23.42 70.09 42.08
N PRO A 601 -23.15 71.36 42.58
CA PRO A 601 -23.87 72.55 42.19
C PRO A 601 -23.49 73.05 40.75
N SER A 602 -23.65 72.20 39.78
CA SER A 602 -23.50 72.58 38.37
C SER A 602 -24.90 72.71 37.75
N ASP A 603 -25.19 73.81 37.06
CA ASP A 603 -26.49 74.08 36.42
C ASP A 603 -26.80 73.23 35.19
N ILE A 604 -25.95 72.19 34.90
CA ILE A 604 -26.12 71.32 33.72
C ILE A 604 -26.75 69.99 34.15
N PRO A 605 -27.98 69.69 33.71
CA PRO A 605 -28.63 68.45 34.03
C PRO A 605 -27.95 67.25 33.37
N ILE A 606 -27.81 66.10 34.11
CA ILE A 606 -27.29 64.81 33.61
C ILE A 606 -28.43 63.82 33.63
N ARG A 607 -28.78 63.36 32.45
CA ARG A 607 -29.79 62.27 32.27
C ARG A 607 -29.10 60.96 32.06
N TYR A 608 -29.44 59.94 32.84
CA TYR A 608 -28.93 58.57 32.70
C TYR A 608 -30.05 57.65 32.28
N VAL A 609 -29.81 56.84 31.24
CA VAL A 609 -30.72 55.81 30.72
C VAL A 609 -29.95 54.51 30.64
N GLY A 610 -30.18 53.63 31.60
CA GLY A 610 -29.49 52.35 31.68
C GLY A 610 -29.84 51.60 32.96
N PRO A 611 -29.29 50.38 33.16
CA PRO A 611 -29.44 49.59 34.38
C PRO A 611 -28.60 50.22 35.52
N ASP A 612 -29.10 50.14 36.72
CA ASP A 612 -28.41 50.68 37.91
C ASP A 612 -27.34 49.74 38.45
N GLU A 613 -27.47 48.42 38.18
CA GLU A 613 -26.53 47.37 38.60
C GLU A 613 -26.68 46.10 37.77
N GLY A 614 -25.79 45.14 37.95
CA GLY A 614 -25.92 43.80 37.40
C GLY A 614 -25.30 43.58 36.00
N VAL A 615 -24.52 44.54 35.49
CA VAL A 615 -23.84 44.36 34.17
C VAL A 615 -22.33 44.34 34.37
N MET A 616 -21.80 43.09 34.28
CA MET A 616 -20.38 42.82 34.47
C MET A 616 -19.58 43.03 33.15
N ALA A 617 -18.47 43.77 33.25
CA ALA A 617 -17.51 43.93 32.17
C ALA A 617 -16.08 43.75 32.67
N ILE A 618 -15.16 43.54 31.71
CA ILE A 618 -13.72 43.60 31.98
C ILE A 618 -13.27 45.05 31.96
N ALA A 619 -12.89 45.57 33.13
CA ALA A 619 -12.39 46.94 33.29
C ALA A 619 -11.50 47.06 34.54
N ASP A 620 -10.75 48.12 34.65
CA ASP A 620 -10.09 48.48 35.90
C ASP A 620 -11.08 49.22 36.80
N ALA A 621 -11.34 48.65 37.99
CA ALA A 621 -12.39 49.14 38.91
C ALA A 621 -12.18 50.58 39.41
N ASP A 622 -10.93 50.99 39.55
CA ASP A 622 -10.58 52.31 40.08
C ASP A 622 -10.45 53.33 38.96
N GLN A 623 -9.91 52.94 37.83
CA GLN A 623 -9.62 53.84 36.71
C GLN A 623 -10.84 54.10 35.81
N ILE A 624 -11.82 53.18 35.71
CA ILE A 624 -13.01 53.40 34.84
C ILE A 624 -13.84 54.61 35.26
N THR A 625 -13.92 54.89 36.56
CA THR A 625 -14.59 56.12 37.05
C THR A 625 -13.87 57.38 36.62
N GLN A 626 -12.53 57.36 36.49
CA GLN A 626 -11.74 58.44 35.95
C GLN A 626 -12.08 58.71 34.47
N VAL A 627 -12.33 57.67 33.69
CA VAL A 627 -12.78 57.81 32.29
C VAL A 627 -14.09 58.56 32.21
N PHE A 628 -15.09 58.17 33.02
CA PHE A 628 -16.37 58.88 33.07
C PHE A 628 -16.21 60.31 33.51
N THR A 629 -15.41 60.55 34.55
CA THR A 629 -15.11 61.88 35.06
C THR A 629 -14.47 62.78 34.00
N ASN A 630 -13.49 62.28 33.28
CA ASN A 630 -12.80 63.04 32.24
C ASN A 630 -13.73 63.45 31.11
N ILE A 631 -14.59 62.55 30.64
CA ILE A 631 -15.50 62.83 29.53
C ILE A 631 -16.61 63.79 29.96
N VAL A 632 -17.28 63.52 31.13
CA VAL A 632 -18.34 64.40 31.62
C VAL A 632 -17.81 65.83 31.95
N LYS A 633 -16.64 65.89 32.57
CA LYS A 633 -16.00 67.18 32.85
C LYS A 633 -15.65 67.96 31.57
N ASN A 634 -15.23 67.27 30.53
CA ASN A 634 -15.00 67.88 29.21
C ASN A 634 -16.29 68.40 28.58
N ALA A 635 -17.40 67.64 28.70
CA ALA A 635 -18.72 68.06 28.26
C ALA A 635 -19.22 69.28 29.00
N MET A 636 -19.14 69.35 30.34
CA MET A 636 -19.53 70.47 31.18
C MET A 636 -18.74 71.71 30.82
N GLN A 637 -17.43 71.62 30.69
CA GLN A 637 -16.56 72.73 30.31
C GLN A 637 -16.88 73.27 28.91
N ALA A 638 -17.25 72.44 27.96
CA ALA A 638 -17.62 72.85 26.60
C ALA A 638 -18.94 73.63 26.56
N MET A 639 -19.79 73.47 27.56
CA MET A 639 -21.15 74.03 27.63
C MET A 639 -21.30 75.16 28.64
N HIS A 640 -20.25 75.60 29.36
CA HIS A 640 -20.30 76.50 30.53
C HIS A 640 -20.96 77.90 30.28
N SER A 641 -21.19 78.27 29.06
CA SER A 641 -21.82 79.51 28.70
C SER A 641 -23.01 79.39 27.77
N ARG A 642 -23.60 78.18 27.65
CA ARG A 642 -24.73 77.92 26.72
C ARG A 642 -26.04 77.79 27.51
N PRO A 643 -27.13 78.44 27.08
CA PRO A 643 -28.45 78.17 27.65
C PRO A 643 -28.91 76.79 27.14
N ASN A 644 -29.68 76.08 27.97
CA ASN A 644 -30.23 74.71 27.70
C ASN A 644 -29.16 73.63 27.51
N SER A 645 -28.07 73.68 28.24
CA SER A 645 -27.05 72.67 28.30
C SER A 645 -27.60 71.36 28.91
N ASP A 646 -27.31 70.19 28.28
CA ASP A 646 -27.76 68.90 28.73
C ASP A 646 -26.73 67.78 28.41
N ILE A 647 -26.55 66.84 29.35
CA ILE A 647 -25.69 65.65 29.16
C ILE A 647 -26.55 64.41 29.26
N ILE A 648 -26.53 63.62 28.25
CA ILE A 648 -27.28 62.35 28.20
C ILE A 648 -26.26 61.19 28.17
N ILE A 649 -26.40 60.29 29.19
CA ILE A 649 -25.61 59.09 29.30
C ILE A 649 -26.52 57.89 29.02
N ILE A 650 -26.20 57.11 27.97
CA ILE A 650 -26.98 55.91 27.61
C ILE A 650 -26.08 54.71 27.73
N PHE A 651 -26.57 53.71 28.45
CA PHE A 651 -25.93 52.40 28.59
C PHE A 651 -26.70 51.34 27.77
N LYS A 652 -26.02 50.64 26.88
CA LYS A 652 -26.57 49.61 25.99
C LYS A 652 -25.73 48.35 26.00
N THR A 653 -26.34 47.17 26.01
CA THR A 653 -25.68 45.93 25.68
C THR A 653 -25.86 45.69 24.21
N LEU A 654 -24.75 45.50 23.46
CA LEU A 654 -24.76 45.18 22.04
C LEU A 654 -24.89 43.69 21.86
N LEU A 655 -25.94 43.25 21.16
CA LEU A 655 -26.14 41.88 20.76
C LEU A 655 -25.43 41.61 19.42
N ASN A 656 -25.04 40.35 19.16
CA ASN A 656 -24.32 39.95 17.94
C ASN A 656 -24.97 40.32 16.59
N ASN A 657 -26.18 40.83 16.58
CA ASN A 657 -26.91 41.24 15.37
C ASN A 657 -26.66 42.71 14.93
N ASP A 658 -25.97 43.53 15.71
CA ASP A 658 -25.66 44.93 15.38
C ASP A 658 -24.38 45.01 14.51
N LYS A 659 -24.38 44.35 13.34
CA LYS A 659 -23.21 44.22 12.46
C LYS A 659 -22.56 45.54 12.07
N ALA A 660 -23.31 46.61 11.80
CA ALA A 660 -22.78 47.87 11.32
C ALA A 660 -21.92 48.64 12.37
N ARG A 661 -22.14 48.39 13.67
CA ARG A 661 -21.35 48.96 14.77
C ARG A 661 -20.23 48.07 15.24
N LEU A 662 -20.39 46.71 15.04
CA LEU A 662 -19.41 45.70 15.41
C LEU A 662 -18.29 45.52 14.37
N ASP A 663 -18.48 45.92 13.11
CA ASP A 663 -17.43 45.85 12.06
C ASP A 663 -16.19 46.68 12.41
N SER A 664 -16.36 47.70 13.27
CA SER A 664 -15.22 48.46 13.83
C SER A 664 -14.49 47.71 14.96
N ILE A 665 -15.09 46.61 15.49
CA ILE A 665 -14.57 45.85 16.62
C ILE A 665 -14.43 44.40 16.17
N ARG A 666 -13.28 44.04 15.58
CA ARG A 666 -12.99 42.69 15.02
C ARG A 666 -13.07 41.55 16.07
N SER A 667 -14.27 41.07 16.42
CA SER A 667 -14.43 39.82 17.15
C SER A 667 -15.86 39.26 17.05
N SER A 668 -16.03 38.09 16.50
CA SER A 668 -17.31 37.46 16.10
C SER A 668 -18.02 36.65 17.19
N LYS A 669 -17.55 36.63 18.45
CA LYS A 669 -18.16 35.80 19.53
C LYS A 669 -18.28 36.49 20.90
N GLN A 670 -17.81 37.73 21.06
CA GLN A 670 -17.78 38.43 22.34
C GLN A 670 -18.94 39.41 22.43
N GLU A 671 -19.74 39.36 23.51
CA GLU A 671 -20.74 40.39 23.81
C GLU A 671 -20.05 41.65 24.31
N TRP A 672 -20.57 42.79 23.89
CA TRP A 672 -20.01 44.12 24.22
C TRP A 672 -21.03 44.98 24.92
N ILE A 673 -20.55 45.87 25.78
CA ILE A 673 -21.30 46.94 26.43
C ILE A 673 -20.91 48.26 25.75
N GLU A 674 -21.87 49.03 25.30
CA GLU A 674 -21.72 50.39 24.80
C GLU A 674 -22.22 51.38 25.85
N ILE A 675 -21.35 52.27 26.27
CA ILE A 675 -21.71 53.43 27.10
C ILE A 675 -21.50 54.67 26.25
N SER A 676 -22.57 55.39 25.93
CA SER A 676 -22.50 56.65 25.19
C SER A 676 -22.72 57.84 26.13
N ILE A 677 -21.83 58.80 26.09
CA ILE A 677 -21.91 60.05 26.82
C ILE A 677 -22.01 61.17 25.79
N SER A 678 -23.18 61.84 25.75
CA SER A 678 -23.53 62.82 24.73
C SER A 678 -23.74 64.16 25.38
N ASP A 679 -23.12 65.20 24.84
CA ASP A 679 -23.32 66.62 25.17
C ASP A 679 -23.96 67.34 23.98
N ASN A 680 -24.65 68.50 24.27
CA ASN A 680 -25.18 69.42 23.26
C ASN A 680 -24.31 70.67 23.11
N GLY A 681 -22.99 70.50 23.30
CA GLY A 681 -21.99 71.53 23.19
C GLY A 681 -21.72 71.98 21.74
N PRO A 682 -20.66 72.83 21.52
CA PRO A 682 -20.32 73.38 20.19
C PRO A 682 -19.65 72.31 19.25
N GLY A 683 -19.49 71.08 19.72
CA GLY A 683 -18.76 70.03 18.99
C GLY A 683 -17.25 70.21 18.99
N ILE A 684 -16.54 69.36 18.25
CA ILE A 684 -15.08 69.39 18.11
C ILE A 684 -14.76 69.88 16.70
N PRO A 685 -13.95 70.93 16.58
CA PRO A 685 -13.52 71.45 15.28
C PRO A 685 -12.83 70.36 14.41
N ILE A 686 -12.99 70.49 13.10
CA ILE A 686 -12.49 69.45 12.15
C ILE A 686 -10.97 69.27 12.31
N GLU A 687 -10.22 70.32 12.50
CA GLU A 687 -8.75 70.34 12.66
C GLU A 687 -8.27 69.61 13.95
N ALA A 688 -9.15 69.52 14.94
CA ALA A 688 -8.87 68.94 16.25
C ALA A 688 -9.26 67.41 16.30
N ARG A 689 -10.14 66.93 15.41
CA ARG A 689 -10.73 65.59 15.52
C ARG A 689 -9.70 64.47 15.51
N GLU A 690 -8.67 64.57 14.71
CA GLU A 690 -7.61 63.53 14.65
C GLU A 690 -6.68 63.57 15.87
N LYS A 691 -6.64 64.66 16.56
CA LYS A 691 -5.69 64.97 17.66
C LYS A 691 -6.29 64.82 19.05
N VAL A 692 -7.61 64.58 19.20
CA VAL A 692 -8.29 64.60 20.52
C VAL A 692 -7.73 63.60 21.52
N PHE A 693 -7.16 62.48 21.01
CA PHE A 693 -6.54 61.46 21.84
C PHE A 693 -5.01 61.53 21.87
N VAL A 694 -4.43 62.54 21.21
CA VAL A 694 -2.98 62.78 21.28
C VAL A 694 -2.66 63.47 22.61
N PRO A 695 -1.69 63.00 23.41
CA PRO A 695 -1.29 63.63 24.64
C PRO A 695 -0.92 65.07 24.44
N ASN A 696 -1.31 65.91 25.42
CA ASN A 696 -1.09 67.36 25.46
C ASN A 696 -1.79 68.20 24.36
N PHE A 697 -2.67 67.62 23.59
CA PHE A 697 -3.51 68.36 22.67
C PHE A 697 -4.74 68.88 23.38
N THR A 698 -4.89 70.20 23.36
CA THR A 698 -6.03 70.93 23.95
C THR A 698 -6.42 72.13 23.10
N THR A 699 -7.70 72.41 22.98
CA THR A 699 -8.28 73.63 22.39
C THR A 699 -8.66 74.64 23.46
N LYS A 700 -8.35 74.38 24.75
CA LYS A 700 -8.74 75.17 25.91
C LYS A 700 -7.51 75.89 26.49
N ASN A 701 -7.71 77.15 26.97
CA ASN A 701 -6.62 77.95 27.53
C ASN A 701 -6.11 77.39 28.88
N THR A 702 -6.84 76.53 29.56
CA THR A 702 -6.52 76.05 30.92
C THR A 702 -6.47 74.54 31.04
N GLY A 703 -6.39 73.76 29.93
CA GLY A 703 -6.42 72.28 29.94
C GLY A 703 -5.07 71.72 29.57
N ALA A 704 -4.54 70.72 30.34
CA ALA A 704 -3.29 70.04 30.06
C ALA A 704 -3.37 69.02 28.88
N GLY A 705 -4.53 68.83 28.26
CA GLY A 705 -4.69 67.89 27.10
C GLY A 705 -4.42 66.44 27.40
N LEU A 706 -4.43 66.01 28.66
CA LEU A 706 -4.10 64.60 29.06
C LEU A 706 -5.32 63.74 29.39
N GLY A 707 -6.49 64.36 29.64
CA GLY A 707 -7.68 63.59 30.09
C GLY A 707 -8.17 62.52 29.10
N LEU A 708 -8.32 62.89 27.82
CA LEU A 708 -8.78 61.95 26.77
C LEU A 708 -7.73 60.89 26.39
N PRO A 709 -6.43 61.22 26.26
CA PRO A 709 -5.37 60.19 26.11
C PRO A 709 -5.33 59.18 27.25
N ILE A 710 -5.46 59.64 28.52
CA ILE A 710 -5.54 58.72 29.68
C ILE A 710 -6.79 57.86 29.60
N SER A 711 -7.95 58.43 29.26
CA SER A 711 -9.19 57.65 29.09
C SER A 711 -9.06 56.61 28.02
N LYS A 712 -8.39 56.93 26.90
CA LYS A 712 -8.11 55.93 25.83
C LYS A 712 -7.22 54.80 26.33
N ASN A 713 -6.14 55.12 27.04
CA ASN A 713 -5.23 54.10 27.57
C ASN A 713 -5.92 53.16 28.57
N ILE A 714 -6.76 53.67 29.45
CA ILE A 714 -7.52 52.90 30.45
C ILE A 714 -8.48 51.96 29.74
N VAL A 715 -9.24 52.45 28.76
CA VAL A 715 -10.24 51.64 28.06
C VAL A 715 -9.56 50.59 27.17
N GLU A 716 -8.55 50.94 26.39
CA GLU A 716 -7.82 50.04 25.52
C GLU A 716 -6.97 49.04 26.31
N GLY A 717 -6.36 49.44 27.42
CA GLY A 717 -5.66 48.58 28.35
C GLY A 717 -6.57 47.54 29.02
N SER A 718 -7.86 47.85 29.16
CA SER A 718 -8.91 46.90 29.60
C SER A 718 -9.41 46.00 28.44
N GLY A 719 -8.82 46.07 27.24
CA GLY A 719 -9.25 45.35 26.04
C GLY A 719 -10.56 45.90 25.45
N GLY A 720 -10.96 47.11 25.79
CA GLY A 720 -12.09 47.86 25.25
C GLY A 720 -11.70 48.77 24.09
N LYS A 721 -12.61 49.65 23.68
CA LYS A 721 -12.39 50.68 22.64
C LYS A 721 -13.13 51.96 23.01
N ILE A 722 -12.53 53.10 22.71
CA ILE A 722 -13.17 54.42 22.84
C ILE A 722 -13.20 55.11 21.50
N THR A 723 -14.33 55.70 21.12
CA THR A 723 -14.52 56.46 19.88
C THR A 723 -15.42 57.66 20.16
N PHE A 724 -15.54 58.57 19.22
CA PHE A 724 -16.47 59.69 19.33
C PHE A 724 -17.11 60.03 17.98
N CYS A 725 -18.26 60.67 18.04
CA CYS A 725 -18.94 61.31 16.95
C CYS A 725 -19.24 62.76 17.34
N THR A 726 -19.01 63.69 16.43
CA THR A 726 -19.19 65.12 16.75
C THR A 726 -19.80 65.89 15.59
N SER A 727 -20.67 66.86 15.91
CA SER A 727 -21.29 67.78 15.00
C SER A 727 -21.34 69.18 15.64
N ASP A 728 -21.84 70.17 14.91
CA ASP A 728 -22.02 71.55 15.46
C ASP A 728 -23.09 71.63 16.56
N SER A 729 -23.84 70.56 16.77
CA SER A 729 -24.90 70.42 17.78
C SER A 729 -24.49 69.58 19.02
N GLY A 730 -23.22 69.13 19.09
CA GLY A 730 -22.71 68.43 20.25
C GLY A 730 -21.71 67.31 19.93
N THR A 731 -21.20 66.64 20.97
CA THR A 731 -20.28 65.48 20.87
C THR A 731 -20.80 64.31 21.66
N THR A 732 -20.63 63.11 21.08
CA THR A 732 -20.94 61.85 21.76
C THR A 732 -19.69 60.99 21.80
N PHE A 733 -19.25 60.61 22.98
CA PHE A 733 -18.19 59.63 23.19
C PHE A 733 -18.82 58.25 23.39
N TYR A 734 -18.27 57.23 22.73
CA TYR A 734 -18.67 55.81 22.84
C TYR A 734 -17.55 55.04 23.50
N ILE A 735 -17.85 54.37 24.58
CA ILE A 735 -16.96 53.47 25.31
C ILE A 735 -17.47 52.08 25.14
N TYR A 736 -16.65 51.20 24.59
CA TYR A 736 -16.96 49.79 24.39
C TYR A 736 -16.15 48.94 25.37
N LEU A 737 -16.80 48.10 26.16
CA LEU A 737 -16.17 47.19 27.10
C LEU A 737 -16.65 45.75 26.84
N LYS A 738 -15.76 44.76 27.08
CA LYS A 738 -16.12 43.36 26.93
C LYS A 738 -17.05 42.95 28.06
N LYS A 739 -18.23 42.46 27.72
CA LYS A 739 -19.17 41.94 28.70
C LYS A 739 -18.70 40.53 29.14
N VAL A 740 -18.87 40.22 30.41
CA VAL A 740 -18.49 38.91 31.01
C VAL A 740 -19.68 38.04 31.21
#